data_fc056e94cd99e3acbc1796962164a3d1
#
_entry.id   fc056e94cd99e3acbc1796962164a3d1
#
_cell.length_a   1.000
_cell.length_b   1.000
_cell.length_c   1.000
_cell.angle_alpha   90.00
_cell.angle_beta   90.00
_cell.angle_gamma   90.00
#
_symmetry.space_group_name_H-M   'P 1'
#
loop_
_entity.id
_entity.type
_entity.pdbx_description
1 polymer ?
#
loop_
_entity_poly.entity_id
_entity_poly.type
_entity_poly.pdbx_seq_one_letter_code
_entity_poly.pdbx_strand_id
1 'polypeptide(L)'
;KAAFECARTYSYGGGIGVDISSLRPKDSVVHNAADSSTGAVSFMELYSLTTGLIGQSGRRGALMLTIDVKHPDVKHFIEVKKIPNWVTKQIVDQCNWSGKFSEEELKVIKKQVMENTQVRFANISIKVSDEFMSAVDEERKYGREEYIVYKKLNSKVEKSAKQDEEATHYSDGIPSKNLLDYEILKTFPTFAKMNTWLKKNHSQKLNKEEFNNCHNRDVYGDFIVKTKEGQLAIKQSGDFLLYFDSDCTNEVRELVKARNIWDQFIEGNYKTAEPGLIFWSTMSKYSPSNYVDRPVICTNPCGEVPLEDGGACNLGSINLSRFVNNPYEEDASIDWDKLAESSSILTRFLDNVVTWNESLNALDKQKRAASETRRLGLGVMGVADMLNQLGIGYDSKEGVELMTQIMEFITNASFQASALLAKEKGMSPIFDLDKYMECPFIQESLSENTKLAIRKHGLRNIAIMSIAPTGTISNIVLSYKSKDKNYIGVSGGVEPIFATFYNRRSESFGNKIFKVFHSTIQAYIDKNDLNDKISKAEDINEVESILPSFLTRTAHKIDSKNRVVMQGAIQKYIDHSISSTINLPEDVQPELISDIYFQAWKEKLKGVTIYRDGSRFPILSTGETESTPFQTQKDNKYSIVQEDGENKEVSGDEIIKLPDGSLTTVYHYLSNNNTFKKDIEETKTEGITI
;
A
#
# COMPACT_ATOMS: atom_id res chain seq x y z
N LYS A 1 27.25 7.98 -2.39
CA LYS A 1 26.52 8.62 -3.49
C LYS A 1 25.04 8.78 -3.14
N ALA A 2 24.26 7.70 -2.93
CA ALA A 2 22.82 7.76 -2.68
C ALA A 2 22.45 8.68 -1.49
N ALA A 3 23.12 8.57 -0.33
CA ALA A 3 22.87 9.44 0.81
C ALA A 3 23.09 10.93 0.50
N PHE A 4 24.10 11.27 -0.32
CA PHE A 4 24.31 12.64 -0.81
C PHE A 4 23.17 13.10 -1.71
N GLU A 5 22.71 12.25 -2.63
CA GLU A 5 21.58 12.55 -3.52
C GLU A 5 20.28 12.75 -2.73
N CYS A 6 20.05 11.94 -1.67
CA CYS A 6 18.97 12.13 -0.72
C CYS A 6 19.06 13.50 -0.04
N ALA A 7 20.20 13.81 0.59
CA ALA A 7 20.41 15.07 1.29
C ALA A 7 20.19 16.28 0.37
N ARG A 8 20.71 16.20 -0.86
CA ARG A 8 20.57 17.26 -1.86
C ARG A 8 19.10 17.45 -2.28
N THR A 9 18.37 16.37 -2.52
CA THR A 9 16.94 16.42 -2.87
C THR A 9 16.11 17.02 -1.73
N TYR A 10 16.36 16.61 -0.48
CA TYR A 10 15.66 17.18 0.68
C TYR A 10 15.91 18.68 0.84
N SER A 11 17.14 19.14 0.62
CA SER A 11 17.48 20.57 0.73
C SER A 11 16.73 21.44 -0.31
N TYR A 12 16.20 20.86 -1.36
CA TYR A 12 15.35 21.51 -2.37
C TYR A 12 13.85 21.27 -2.16
N GLY A 13 13.46 20.65 -1.06
CA GLY A 13 12.06 20.44 -0.72
C GLY A 13 11.43 19.18 -1.29
N GLY A 14 12.21 18.30 -1.93
CA GLY A 14 11.71 17.04 -2.50
C GLY A 14 11.58 15.91 -1.48
N GLY A 15 10.65 14.97 -1.72
CA GLY A 15 10.66 13.63 -1.14
C GLY A 15 11.42 12.67 -2.05
N ILE A 16 11.84 11.53 -1.53
CA ILE A 16 12.62 10.55 -2.29
C ILE A 16 12.19 9.12 -1.99
N GLY A 17 12.31 8.24 -2.98
CA GLY A 17 12.25 6.79 -2.82
C GLY A 17 13.61 6.16 -3.12
N VAL A 18 13.99 5.16 -2.33
CA VAL A 18 15.20 4.37 -2.53
C VAL A 18 14.83 2.90 -2.48
N ASP A 19 15.09 2.18 -3.57
CA ASP A 19 15.01 0.74 -3.60
C ASP A 19 16.34 0.12 -3.18
N ILE A 20 16.31 -0.76 -2.19
CA ILE A 20 17.51 -1.42 -1.67
C ILE A 20 17.70 -2.85 -2.20
N SER A 21 16.82 -3.30 -3.10
CA SER A 21 16.83 -4.67 -3.64
C SER A 21 18.10 -5.00 -4.43
N SER A 22 18.79 -3.99 -4.97
CA SER A 22 20.07 -4.17 -5.68
C SER A 22 21.28 -4.29 -4.74
N LEU A 23 21.09 -4.03 -3.43
CA LEU A 23 22.17 -4.20 -2.46
C LEU A 23 22.33 -5.69 -2.12
N ARG A 24 23.57 -6.16 -2.04
CA ARG A 24 23.85 -7.57 -1.75
C ARG A 24 23.31 -7.98 -0.38
N PRO A 25 22.82 -9.23 -0.26
CA PRO A 25 22.29 -9.76 1.00
C PRO A 25 23.34 -9.83 2.12
N LYS A 26 22.84 -9.94 3.34
CA LYS A 26 23.66 -10.21 4.51
C LYS A 26 24.47 -11.50 4.31
N ASP A 27 25.69 -11.53 4.86
CA ASP A 27 26.64 -12.64 4.81
C ASP A 27 27.11 -13.04 3.40
N SER A 28 26.74 -12.29 2.35
CA SER A 28 27.29 -12.49 1.00
C SER A 28 28.76 -12.12 0.96
N VAL A 29 29.53 -12.83 0.13
CA VAL A 29 30.96 -12.62 -0.04
C VAL A 29 31.25 -11.19 -0.52
N VAL A 30 32.26 -10.57 0.09
CA VAL A 30 32.78 -9.25 -0.28
C VAL A 30 34.28 -9.37 -0.51
N HIS A 31 34.75 -8.93 -1.67
CA HIS A 31 36.17 -9.00 -2.04
C HIS A 31 36.94 -7.77 -1.52
N ASN A 32 36.81 -7.44 -0.24
CA ASN A 32 37.56 -6.39 0.45
C ASN A 32 37.85 -6.82 1.91
N ALA A 33 38.38 -5.91 2.72
CA ALA A 33 38.73 -6.17 4.12
C ALA A 33 37.56 -6.57 5.05
N ALA A 34 36.33 -6.48 4.57
CA ALA A 34 35.14 -6.83 5.37
C ALA A 34 34.75 -8.33 5.28
N ASP A 35 35.29 -9.08 4.31
CA ASP A 35 35.01 -10.50 4.00
C ASP A 35 33.54 -10.85 3.74
N SER A 36 32.57 -10.27 4.49
CA SER A 36 31.14 -10.49 4.32
C SER A 36 30.33 -9.20 4.36
N SER A 37 29.17 -9.23 3.72
CA SER A 37 28.21 -8.10 3.67
C SER A 37 27.41 -7.99 4.95
N THR A 38 27.18 -6.76 5.43
CA THR A 38 26.23 -6.48 6.52
C THR A 38 24.77 -6.57 6.09
N GLY A 39 24.50 -6.72 4.78
CA GLY A 39 23.18 -6.82 4.19
C GLY A 39 22.56 -5.49 3.78
N ALA A 40 21.49 -5.59 2.97
CA ALA A 40 20.78 -4.44 2.43
C ALA A 40 20.15 -3.58 3.55
N VAL A 41 19.59 -4.22 4.57
CA VAL A 41 18.86 -3.56 5.68
C VAL A 41 19.77 -2.67 6.52
N SER A 42 21.04 -3.00 6.66
CA SER A 42 22.00 -2.18 7.44
C SER A 42 22.19 -0.76 6.88
N PHE A 43 21.98 -0.55 5.57
CA PHE A 43 22.08 0.76 4.95
C PHE A 43 20.85 1.65 5.15
N MET A 44 19.73 1.08 5.57
CA MET A 44 18.48 1.83 5.79
C MET A 44 18.64 2.91 6.85
N GLU A 45 19.43 2.63 7.90
CA GLU A 45 19.68 3.59 8.98
C GLU A 45 20.44 4.83 8.48
N LEU A 46 21.41 4.66 7.58
CA LEU A 46 22.12 5.78 6.95
C LEU A 46 21.16 6.70 6.18
N TYR A 47 20.24 6.13 5.41
CA TYR A 47 19.26 6.91 4.66
C TYR A 47 18.23 7.56 5.60
N SER A 48 17.76 6.84 6.60
CA SER A 48 16.84 7.34 7.61
C SER A 48 17.44 8.51 8.39
N LEU A 49 18.67 8.37 8.87
CA LEU A 49 19.39 9.44 9.58
C LEU A 49 19.56 10.69 8.71
N THR A 50 19.96 10.52 7.44
CA THR A 50 20.06 11.62 6.47
C THR A 50 18.73 12.36 6.35
N THR A 51 17.61 11.63 6.29
CA THR A 51 16.26 12.20 6.21
C THR A 51 15.90 13.01 7.46
N GLY A 52 16.28 12.52 8.63
CA GLY A 52 16.00 13.16 9.92
C GLY A 52 16.82 14.43 10.16
N LEU A 53 18.03 14.50 9.57
CA LEU A 53 18.95 15.62 9.78
C LEU A 53 18.71 16.79 8.79
N ILE A 54 18.30 16.50 7.56
CA ILE A 54 18.10 17.54 6.54
C ILE A 54 16.67 18.09 6.67
N GLY A 55 16.56 19.24 7.32
CA GLY A 55 15.30 19.94 7.53
C GLY A 55 14.86 20.80 6.33
N GLN A 56 13.56 20.98 6.18
CA GLN A 56 12.90 21.84 5.18
C GLN A 56 12.03 22.85 5.93
N SER A 57 12.57 23.99 6.36
CA SER A 57 11.81 25.05 7.05
C SER A 57 10.86 24.51 8.15
N GLY A 58 11.37 23.69 9.07
CA GLY A 58 10.61 23.08 10.16
C GLY A 58 9.94 21.72 9.82
N ARG A 59 10.05 21.23 8.58
CA ARG A 59 9.68 19.87 8.20
C ARG A 59 10.93 19.01 8.04
N ARG A 60 10.81 17.71 8.34
CA ARG A 60 11.82 16.70 8.03
C ARG A 60 11.73 16.32 6.56
N GLY A 61 12.80 15.77 5.99
CA GLY A 61 12.77 15.09 4.71
C GLY A 61 11.71 13.97 4.71
N ALA A 62 11.33 13.50 3.53
CA ALA A 62 10.39 12.39 3.38
C ALA A 62 11.02 11.29 2.53
N LEU A 63 11.06 10.07 3.05
CA LEU A 63 11.74 8.91 2.45
C LEU A 63 10.82 7.71 2.39
N MET A 64 10.83 7.01 1.24
CA MET A 64 10.36 5.64 1.09
C MET A 64 11.57 4.72 0.89
N LEU A 65 11.63 3.63 1.63
CA LEU A 65 12.56 2.53 1.40
C LEU A 65 11.78 1.30 0.96
N THR A 66 12.19 0.69 -0.15
CA THR A 66 11.54 -0.51 -0.67
C THR A 66 12.55 -1.65 -0.82
N ILE A 67 12.04 -2.88 -0.67
CA ILE A 67 12.76 -4.12 -0.99
C ILE A 67 11.84 -5.05 -1.76
N ASP A 68 12.40 -5.79 -2.71
CA ASP A 68 11.68 -6.87 -3.37
C ASP A 68 11.45 -8.05 -2.42
N VAL A 69 10.26 -8.64 -2.45
CA VAL A 69 9.89 -9.77 -1.59
C VAL A 69 10.79 -11.00 -1.81
N LYS A 70 11.42 -11.10 -2.98
CA LYS A 70 12.32 -12.21 -3.34
C LYS A 70 13.74 -12.00 -2.83
N HIS A 71 14.08 -10.80 -2.33
CA HIS A 71 15.40 -10.52 -1.78
C HIS A 71 15.65 -11.33 -0.50
N PRO A 72 16.83 -11.98 -0.31
CA PRO A 72 17.13 -12.79 0.87
C PRO A 72 16.98 -12.04 2.22
N ASP A 73 17.20 -10.74 2.26
CA ASP A 73 17.05 -9.93 3.48
C ASP A 73 15.62 -9.50 3.78
N VAL A 74 14.60 -9.93 3.01
CA VAL A 74 13.21 -9.47 3.18
C VAL A 74 12.66 -9.73 4.57
N LYS A 75 12.99 -10.86 5.19
CA LYS A 75 12.55 -11.18 6.57
C LYS A 75 13.10 -10.16 7.57
N HIS A 76 14.36 -9.80 7.44
CA HIS A 76 15.01 -8.78 8.29
C HIS A 76 14.41 -7.39 8.04
N PHE A 77 14.10 -7.05 6.79
CA PHE A 77 13.42 -5.80 6.43
C PHE A 77 12.06 -5.66 7.12
N ILE A 78 11.26 -6.73 7.15
CA ILE A 78 9.94 -6.75 7.80
C ILE A 78 10.07 -6.43 9.31
N GLU A 79 11.13 -6.91 9.94
CA GLU A 79 11.32 -6.81 11.39
C GLU A 79 12.07 -5.55 11.84
N VAL A 80 12.66 -4.79 10.92
CA VAL A 80 13.57 -3.68 11.26
C VAL A 80 12.97 -2.65 12.21
N LYS A 81 11.65 -2.45 12.17
CA LYS A 81 10.94 -1.51 13.06
C LYS A 81 10.31 -2.17 14.29
N LYS A 82 10.41 -3.49 14.44
CA LYS A 82 9.93 -4.17 15.63
C LYS A 82 10.89 -3.92 16.80
N ILE A 83 10.37 -3.38 17.91
CA ILE A 83 11.09 -3.36 19.17
C ILE A 83 10.70 -4.62 19.94
N PRO A 84 11.66 -5.44 20.41
CA PRO A 84 11.34 -6.57 21.26
C PRO A 84 10.58 -6.12 22.50
N ASN A 85 9.45 -6.77 22.81
CA ASN A 85 8.57 -6.42 23.93
C ASN A 85 9.34 -6.34 25.27
N TRP A 86 10.37 -7.19 25.47
CA TRP A 86 11.18 -7.18 26.67
C TRP A 86 11.97 -5.87 26.86
N VAL A 87 12.43 -5.23 25.76
CA VAL A 87 13.15 -3.95 25.83
C VAL A 87 12.23 -2.84 26.34
N THR A 88 11.04 -2.73 25.71
CA THR A 88 10.03 -1.75 26.13
C THR A 88 9.60 -1.98 27.57
N LYS A 89 9.34 -3.25 27.93
CA LYS A 89 8.97 -3.64 29.28
C LYS A 89 10.08 -3.27 30.29
N GLN A 90 11.33 -3.63 30.03
CA GLN A 90 12.44 -3.34 30.93
C GLN A 90 12.59 -1.84 31.18
N ILE A 91 12.48 -0.99 30.14
CA ILE A 91 12.57 0.46 30.30
C ILE A 91 11.41 0.99 31.14
N VAL A 92 10.17 0.58 30.83
CA VAL A 92 8.97 1.02 31.56
C VAL A 92 9.01 0.54 33.02
N ASP A 93 9.41 -0.71 33.28
CA ASP A 93 9.53 -1.27 34.63
C ASP A 93 10.60 -0.51 35.45
N GLN A 94 11.75 -0.19 34.86
CA GLN A 94 12.79 0.62 35.52
C GLN A 94 12.28 2.03 35.86
N CYS A 95 11.55 2.67 34.96
CA CYS A 95 10.91 3.96 35.23
C CYS A 95 9.89 3.87 36.35
N ASN A 96 9.04 2.83 36.35
CA ASN A 96 8.05 2.58 37.39
C ASN A 96 8.70 2.31 38.76
N TRP A 97 9.74 1.49 38.82
CA TRP A 97 10.49 1.21 40.05
C TRP A 97 11.18 2.47 40.64
N SER A 98 11.47 3.45 39.82
CA SER A 98 12.04 4.70 40.30
C SER A 98 11.05 5.49 41.19
N GLY A 99 9.75 5.21 41.10
CA GLY A 99 8.68 5.91 41.80
C GLY A 99 8.54 7.40 41.45
N LYS A 100 9.18 7.85 40.36
CA LYS A 100 9.23 9.26 39.95
C LYS A 100 8.20 9.63 38.88
N PHE A 101 7.56 8.65 38.27
CA PHE A 101 6.66 8.84 37.13
C PHE A 101 5.23 8.38 37.48
N SER A 102 4.22 9.17 37.12
CA SER A 102 2.83 8.79 37.20
C SER A 102 2.49 7.73 36.14
N GLU A 103 1.34 7.06 36.28
CA GLU A 103 0.85 6.11 35.27
C GLU A 103 0.70 6.72 33.87
N GLU A 104 0.29 7.99 33.80
CA GLU A 104 0.18 8.73 32.54
C GLU A 104 1.55 8.99 31.91
N GLU A 105 2.54 9.38 32.71
CA GLU A 105 3.92 9.56 32.26
C GLU A 105 4.55 8.24 31.82
N LEU A 106 4.27 7.13 32.50
CA LEU A 106 4.73 5.80 32.08
C LEU A 106 4.14 5.38 30.74
N LYS A 107 2.87 5.70 30.45
CA LYS A 107 2.26 5.51 29.12
C LYS A 107 2.97 6.34 28.06
N VAL A 108 3.32 7.59 28.38
CA VAL A 108 4.09 8.46 27.47
C VAL A 108 5.50 7.90 27.21
N ILE A 109 6.18 7.40 28.26
CA ILE A 109 7.50 6.76 28.14
C ILE A 109 7.43 5.51 27.27
N LYS A 110 6.46 4.59 27.53
CA LYS A 110 6.22 3.39 26.71
C LYS A 110 6.10 3.77 25.25
N LYS A 111 5.31 4.78 24.97
CA LYS A 111 5.08 5.32 23.63
C LYS A 111 6.37 5.89 23.01
N GLN A 112 7.12 6.72 23.73
CA GLN A 112 8.37 7.28 23.22
C GLN A 112 9.40 6.20 22.89
N VAL A 113 9.47 5.12 23.69
CA VAL A 113 10.32 3.97 23.38
C VAL A 113 9.88 3.31 22.08
N MET A 114 8.58 3.08 21.89
CA MET A 114 8.05 2.49 20.67
C MET A 114 8.24 3.37 19.43
N GLU A 115 8.26 4.70 19.58
CA GLU A 115 8.53 5.64 18.49
C GLU A 115 10.02 5.78 18.14
N ASN A 116 10.93 5.41 19.04
CA ASN A 116 12.39 5.43 18.82
C ASN A 116 12.89 4.12 18.18
N THR A 117 12.18 3.63 17.17
CA THR A 117 12.57 2.45 16.39
C THR A 117 13.77 2.76 15.48
N GLN A 118 14.44 1.71 15.02
CA GLN A 118 15.36 1.82 13.89
C GLN A 118 14.63 2.34 12.66
N VAL A 119 15.34 3.03 11.78
CA VAL A 119 14.79 3.56 10.50
C VAL A 119 13.57 4.49 10.73
N ARG A 120 13.60 5.26 11.81
CA ARG A 120 12.50 6.10 12.28
C ARG A 120 11.98 7.12 11.25
N PHE A 121 12.86 7.64 10.38
CA PHE A 121 12.55 8.74 9.47
C PHE A 121 12.23 8.30 8.04
N ALA A 122 11.99 7.02 7.83
CA ALA A 122 11.58 6.47 6.55
C ALA A 122 10.25 5.70 6.65
N ASN A 123 9.41 5.81 5.63
CA ASN A 123 8.38 4.82 5.37
C ASN A 123 9.05 3.61 4.71
N ILE A 124 8.59 2.41 5.02
CA ILE A 124 9.11 1.17 4.46
C ILE A 124 8.00 0.37 3.80
N SER A 125 8.26 -0.20 2.63
CA SER A 125 7.29 -1.02 1.89
C SER A 125 7.96 -2.19 1.18
N ILE A 126 7.25 -3.33 1.12
CA ILE A 126 7.69 -4.51 0.37
C ILE A 126 7.07 -4.46 -1.02
N LYS A 127 7.87 -4.67 -2.05
CA LYS A 127 7.40 -4.89 -3.41
C LYS A 127 7.06 -6.36 -3.59
N VAL A 128 5.76 -6.68 -3.73
CA VAL A 128 5.32 -8.07 -3.94
C VAL A 128 4.96 -8.34 -5.39
N SER A 129 5.34 -9.53 -5.85
CA SER A 129 5.01 -10.02 -7.19
C SER A 129 3.75 -10.87 -7.20
N ASP A 130 3.14 -11.04 -8.38
CA ASP A 130 2.05 -12.00 -8.58
C ASP A 130 2.51 -13.42 -8.29
N GLU A 131 3.78 -13.75 -8.57
CA GLU A 131 4.42 -15.00 -8.19
C GLU A 131 4.32 -15.27 -6.69
N PHE A 132 4.68 -14.28 -5.86
CA PHE A 132 4.59 -14.38 -4.41
C PHE A 132 3.15 -14.50 -3.92
N MET A 133 2.27 -13.62 -4.38
CA MET A 133 0.87 -13.62 -3.98
C MET A 133 0.17 -14.94 -4.35
N SER A 134 0.49 -15.48 -5.52
CA SER A 134 -0.01 -16.78 -5.94
C SER A 134 0.52 -17.90 -5.05
N ALA A 135 1.80 -17.88 -4.68
CA ALA A 135 2.39 -18.88 -3.78
C ALA A 135 1.74 -18.85 -2.38
N VAL A 136 1.41 -17.68 -1.85
CA VAL A 136 0.67 -17.56 -0.60
C VAL A 136 -0.75 -18.14 -0.73
N ASP A 137 -1.45 -17.88 -1.85
CA ASP A 137 -2.81 -18.37 -2.12
C ASP A 137 -2.86 -19.89 -2.38
N GLU A 138 -1.77 -20.48 -2.88
CA GLU A 138 -1.66 -21.93 -3.10
C GLU A 138 -1.87 -22.74 -1.82
N GLU A 139 -1.27 -22.31 -0.71
CA GLU A 139 -1.45 -23.02 0.59
C GLU A 139 -2.91 -22.98 1.06
N ARG A 140 -3.63 -21.89 0.79
CA ARG A 140 -5.07 -21.77 1.08
C ARG A 140 -5.91 -22.69 0.20
N LYS A 141 -5.55 -22.83 -1.08
CA LYS A 141 -6.31 -23.58 -2.07
C LYS A 141 -6.06 -25.09 -2.03
N TYR A 142 -4.83 -25.50 -1.84
CA TYR A 142 -4.40 -26.88 -2.02
C TYR A 142 -3.89 -27.55 -0.74
N GLY A 143 -3.60 -26.75 0.31
CA GLY A 143 -2.92 -27.22 1.51
C GLY A 143 -1.39 -27.21 1.35
N ARG A 144 -0.69 -27.16 2.48
CA ARG A 144 0.77 -26.93 2.54
C ARG A 144 1.62 -28.06 1.98
N GLU A 145 1.13 -29.30 2.08
CA GLU A 145 1.88 -30.51 1.73
C GLU A 145 1.67 -30.97 0.27
N GLU A 146 0.77 -30.33 -0.47
CA GLU A 146 0.46 -30.67 -1.86
C GLU A 146 1.62 -30.34 -2.80
N TYR A 147 1.77 -31.18 -3.83
CA TYR A 147 2.72 -30.96 -4.92
C TYR A 147 1.95 -30.50 -6.16
N ILE A 148 2.39 -29.42 -6.78
CA ILE A 148 1.75 -28.83 -7.95
C ILE A 148 2.65 -29.05 -9.16
N VAL A 149 2.07 -29.59 -10.22
CA VAL A 149 2.72 -29.77 -11.52
C VAL A 149 2.11 -28.77 -12.49
N TYR A 150 2.94 -27.88 -12.99
CA TYR A 150 2.60 -26.93 -14.04
C TYR A 150 3.14 -27.41 -15.38
N LYS A 151 2.42 -27.15 -16.45
CA LYS A 151 2.93 -27.20 -17.81
C LYS A 151 3.41 -25.80 -18.18
N LYS A 152 4.66 -25.69 -18.63
CA LYS A 152 5.16 -24.45 -19.22
C LYS A 152 4.59 -24.35 -20.62
N LEU A 153 3.87 -23.25 -20.91
CA LEU A 153 3.26 -23.03 -22.20
C LEU A 153 4.33 -22.60 -23.20
N ASN A 154 4.49 -23.36 -24.31
CA ASN A 154 5.30 -22.95 -25.45
C ASN A 154 4.53 -21.89 -26.23
N SER A 155 4.50 -20.68 -25.75
CA SER A 155 3.81 -19.60 -26.43
C SER A 155 4.70 -19.02 -27.53
N LYS A 156 4.07 -18.41 -28.53
CA LYS A 156 4.71 -17.46 -29.48
C LYS A 156 5.46 -16.32 -28.76
N VAL A 157 5.51 -16.35 -27.50
CA VAL A 157 6.06 -15.60 -26.41
C VAL A 157 7.60 -15.77 -26.30
N GLU A 158 8.28 -16.70 -27.01
CA GLU A 158 9.76 -16.66 -27.01
C GLU A 158 10.34 -15.33 -27.55
N LYS A 159 9.55 -14.56 -28.33
CA LYS A 159 9.94 -13.20 -28.72
C LYS A 159 9.49 -12.14 -27.72
N SER A 160 8.38 -12.35 -27.00
CA SER A 160 7.93 -11.47 -25.92
C SER A 160 8.56 -11.86 -24.58
N ALA A 161 8.97 -13.09 -24.36
CA ALA A 161 9.66 -13.52 -23.15
C ALA A 161 11.02 -12.82 -22.96
N LYS A 162 11.73 -12.45 -24.04
CA LYS A 162 12.91 -11.58 -23.89
C LYS A 162 12.54 -10.15 -23.47
N GLN A 163 11.43 -9.63 -23.96
CA GLN A 163 10.88 -8.34 -23.49
C GLN A 163 10.25 -8.48 -22.11
N ASP A 164 9.58 -9.62 -21.83
CA ASP A 164 9.02 -9.94 -20.52
C ASP A 164 10.11 -10.29 -19.49
N GLU A 165 11.23 -10.92 -19.87
CA GLU A 165 12.39 -11.11 -19.00
C GLU A 165 13.02 -9.77 -18.60
N GLU A 166 13.13 -8.80 -19.51
CA GLU A 166 13.59 -7.45 -19.19
C GLU A 166 12.55 -6.67 -18.38
N ALA A 167 11.24 -6.87 -18.63
CA ALA A 167 10.15 -6.21 -17.88
C ALA A 167 9.85 -6.88 -16.53
N THR A 168 10.28 -8.10 -16.29
CA THR A 168 10.06 -8.86 -15.05
C THR A 168 11.19 -8.73 -14.02
N HIS A 169 12.30 -8.09 -14.37
CA HIS A 169 13.31 -7.71 -13.40
C HIS A 169 12.87 -6.45 -12.66
N TYR A 170 12.40 -6.60 -11.43
CA TYR A 170 12.05 -5.46 -10.57
C TYR A 170 13.25 -4.66 -10.15
N SER A 171 14.37 -5.35 -10.00
CA SER A 171 15.67 -4.80 -9.60
C SER A 171 16.74 -5.66 -10.25
N ASP A 172 17.91 -5.09 -10.52
CA ASP A 172 19.04 -5.82 -11.09
C ASP A 172 19.32 -7.09 -10.29
N GLY A 173 19.30 -8.24 -10.95
CA GLY A 173 19.59 -9.53 -10.37
C GLY A 173 18.42 -10.28 -9.70
N ILE A 174 17.19 -9.74 -9.70
CA ILE A 174 16.01 -10.40 -9.09
C ILE A 174 14.92 -10.66 -10.13
N PRO A 175 14.80 -11.90 -10.66
CA PRO A 175 13.79 -12.26 -11.64
C PRO A 175 12.43 -12.55 -11.00
N SER A 176 11.35 -12.26 -11.70
CA SER A 176 9.98 -12.62 -11.33
C SER A 176 9.31 -13.50 -12.37
N LYS A 177 8.54 -14.49 -11.90
CA LYS A 177 7.84 -15.46 -12.75
C LYS A 177 6.60 -14.82 -13.38
N ASN A 178 6.47 -14.93 -14.70
CA ASN A 178 5.22 -14.61 -15.37
C ASN A 178 4.25 -15.80 -15.27
N LEU A 179 3.20 -15.66 -14.48
CA LEU A 179 2.23 -16.74 -14.23
C LEU A 179 1.43 -17.13 -15.49
N LEU A 180 1.32 -16.24 -16.48
CA LEU A 180 0.62 -16.52 -17.73
C LEU A 180 1.33 -17.58 -18.60
N ASP A 181 2.61 -17.82 -18.36
CA ASP A 181 3.39 -18.84 -19.07
C ASP A 181 3.21 -20.25 -18.50
N TYR A 182 2.36 -20.40 -17.47
CA TYR A 182 2.20 -21.66 -16.75
C TYR A 182 0.72 -22.02 -16.61
N GLU A 183 0.41 -23.29 -16.82
CA GLU A 183 -0.91 -23.88 -16.60
C GLU A 183 -0.80 -25.00 -15.57
N ILE A 184 -1.68 -25.00 -14.56
CA ILE A 184 -1.72 -26.11 -13.58
C ILE A 184 -2.25 -27.35 -14.29
N LEU A 185 -1.39 -28.36 -14.39
CA LEU A 185 -1.73 -29.62 -14.99
C LEU A 185 -2.39 -30.57 -13.99
N LYS A 186 -1.82 -30.64 -12.78
CA LYS A 186 -2.31 -31.54 -11.73
C LYS A 186 -1.70 -31.23 -10.35
N THR A 187 -2.43 -31.58 -9.28
CA THR A 187 -1.96 -31.57 -7.90
C THR A 187 -1.90 -32.97 -7.30
N PHE A 188 -1.03 -33.16 -6.32
CA PHE A 188 -0.80 -34.45 -5.66
C PHE A 188 -0.54 -34.30 -4.18
N PRO A 189 -1.20 -35.11 -3.31
CA PRO A 189 -1.05 -34.97 -1.86
C PRO A 189 0.28 -35.51 -1.32
N THR A 190 1.06 -36.25 -2.12
CA THR A 190 2.37 -36.77 -1.71
C THR A 190 3.35 -36.84 -2.87
N PHE A 191 4.64 -36.71 -2.56
CA PHE A 191 5.72 -36.86 -3.51
C PHE A 191 5.69 -38.24 -4.23
N ALA A 192 5.35 -39.31 -3.49
CA ALA A 192 5.24 -40.67 -4.05
C ALA A 192 4.14 -40.78 -5.12
N LYS A 193 2.95 -40.19 -4.87
CA LYS A 193 1.84 -40.18 -5.84
C LYS A 193 2.22 -39.37 -7.09
N MET A 194 2.84 -38.22 -6.91
CA MET A 194 3.36 -37.41 -8.01
C MET A 194 4.38 -38.19 -8.84
N ASN A 195 5.36 -38.82 -8.21
CA ASN A 195 6.36 -39.63 -8.90
C ASN A 195 5.77 -40.83 -9.65
N THR A 196 4.75 -41.49 -9.10
CA THR A 196 4.03 -42.58 -9.77
C THR A 196 3.39 -42.08 -11.05
N TRP A 197 2.77 -40.91 -11.00
CA TRP A 197 2.16 -40.26 -12.14
C TRP A 197 3.17 -39.82 -13.19
N LEU A 198 4.30 -39.21 -12.78
CA LEU A 198 5.40 -38.81 -13.66
C LEU A 198 5.98 -40.00 -14.39
N LYS A 199 6.21 -41.13 -13.67
CA LYS A 199 6.72 -42.37 -14.28
C LYS A 199 5.76 -42.93 -15.32
N LYS A 200 4.44 -42.94 -15.02
CA LYS A 200 3.42 -43.50 -15.91
C LYS A 200 3.22 -42.66 -17.18
N ASN A 201 3.21 -41.34 -17.06
CA ASN A 201 2.79 -40.45 -18.15
C ASN A 201 3.98 -39.86 -18.92
N HIS A 202 5.14 -39.68 -18.26
CA HIS A 202 6.29 -38.97 -18.85
C HIS A 202 7.59 -39.77 -18.77
N SER A 203 7.54 -41.01 -18.26
CA SER A 203 8.73 -41.90 -18.08
C SER A 203 9.83 -41.25 -17.21
N GLN A 204 9.45 -40.37 -16.29
CA GLN A 204 10.36 -39.62 -15.40
C GLN A 204 10.15 -40.05 -13.95
N LYS A 205 11.22 -40.01 -13.18
CA LYS A 205 11.20 -40.26 -11.73
C LYS A 205 12.16 -39.30 -11.05
N LEU A 206 11.66 -38.55 -10.06
CA LEU A 206 12.47 -37.60 -9.32
C LEU A 206 13.02 -38.22 -8.04
N ASN A 207 14.24 -37.81 -7.67
CA ASN A 207 14.81 -38.05 -6.36
C ASN A 207 14.32 -36.95 -5.40
N LYS A 208 13.90 -37.30 -4.17
CA LYS A 208 13.36 -36.35 -3.21
C LYS A 208 14.44 -35.39 -2.68
N GLU A 209 15.67 -35.86 -2.50
CA GLU A 209 16.79 -35.02 -2.04
C GLU A 209 17.17 -33.99 -3.12
N GLU A 210 17.25 -34.42 -4.39
CA GLU A 210 17.48 -33.52 -5.53
C GLU A 210 16.34 -32.50 -5.67
N PHE A 211 15.09 -32.94 -5.49
CA PHE A 211 13.93 -32.09 -5.55
C PHE A 211 13.92 -31.01 -4.43
N ASN A 212 14.34 -31.35 -3.23
CA ASN A 212 14.39 -30.43 -2.08
C ASN A 212 15.59 -29.47 -2.12
N ASN A 213 16.61 -29.76 -2.95
CA ASN A 213 17.77 -28.89 -3.05
C ASN A 213 17.43 -27.63 -3.91
N CYS A 214 17.53 -26.45 -3.31
CA CYS A 214 17.22 -25.18 -3.98
C CYS A 214 18.15 -24.88 -5.18
N HIS A 215 19.35 -25.42 -5.20
CA HIS A 215 20.29 -25.25 -6.32
C HIS A 215 19.88 -26.06 -7.57
N ASN A 216 18.99 -27.05 -7.44
CA ASN A 216 18.44 -27.82 -8.55
C ASN A 216 17.11 -27.19 -9.09
N ARG A 217 16.70 -26.09 -8.52
CA ARG A 217 15.51 -25.32 -8.96
C ARG A 217 15.94 -24.27 -9.97
N ASP A 218 15.01 -23.84 -10.81
CA ASP A 218 15.23 -22.65 -11.63
C ASP A 218 15.20 -21.36 -10.75
N VAL A 219 15.39 -20.20 -11.37
CA VAL A 219 15.39 -18.89 -10.66
C VAL A 219 14.03 -18.49 -10.09
N TYR A 220 12.98 -19.24 -10.44
CA TYR A 220 11.64 -19.09 -9.90
C TYR A 220 11.31 -20.09 -8.77
N GLY A 221 12.23 -21.00 -8.46
CA GLY A 221 12.04 -22.00 -7.42
C GLY A 221 11.32 -23.27 -7.91
N ASP A 222 11.14 -23.44 -9.21
CA ASP A 222 10.52 -24.63 -9.79
C ASP A 222 11.56 -25.71 -10.09
N PHE A 223 11.19 -26.99 -9.91
CA PHE A 223 11.96 -28.10 -10.39
C PHE A 223 11.54 -28.43 -11.82
N ILE A 224 12.43 -28.23 -12.78
CA ILE A 224 12.10 -28.35 -14.22
C ILE A 224 12.32 -29.78 -14.69
N VAL A 225 11.28 -30.39 -15.28
CA VAL A 225 11.30 -31.72 -15.88
C VAL A 225 11.07 -31.59 -17.38
N LYS A 226 12.07 -31.97 -18.17
CA LYS A 226 11.94 -32.02 -19.64
C LYS A 226 11.19 -33.29 -20.05
N THR A 227 10.14 -33.16 -20.83
CA THR A 227 9.35 -34.26 -21.36
C THR A 227 9.26 -34.18 -22.89
N LYS A 228 8.71 -35.22 -23.52
CA LYS A 228 8.48 -35.22 -24.98
C LYS A 228 7.48 -34.16 -25.44
N GLU A 229 6.60 -33.71 -24.52
CA GLU A 229 5.50 -32.76 -24.79
C GLU A 229 5.86 -31.35 -24.34
N GLY A 230 7.07 -31.09 -23.87
CA GLY A 230 7.51 -29.78 -23.36
C GLY A 230 8.10 -29.86 -21.97
N GLN A 231 8.10 -28.76 -21.24
CA GLN A 231 8.63 -28.65 -19.89
C GLN A 231 7.51 -28.66 -18.84
N LEU A 232 7.73 -29.44 -17.80
CA LEU A 232 6.93 -29.37 -16.57
C LEU A 232 7.73 -28.61 -15.50
N ALA A 233 7.06 -27.71 -14.80
CA ALA A 233 7.58 -27.03 -13.64
C ALA A 233 6.88 -27.59 -12.39
N ILE A 234 7.63 -28.06 -11.42
CA ILE A 234 7.09 -28.77 -10.26
C ILE A 234 7.58 -28.11 -8.98
N LYS A 235 6.64 -27.84 -8.08
CA LYS A 235 6.95 -27.32 -6.74
C LYS A 235 6.01 -27.92 -5.69
N GLN A 236 6.37 -27.80 -4.42
CA GLN A 236 5.40 -27.98 -3.35
C GLN A 236 4.59 -26.70 -3.16
N SER A 237 3.32 -26.83 -2.80
CA SER A 237 2.42 -25.71 -2.56
C SER A 237 3.04 -24.69 -1.60
N GLY A 238 2.99 -23.43 -1.97
CA GLY A 238 3.57 -22.34 -1.20
C GLY A 238 5.10 -22.20 -1.29
N ASP A 239 5.83 -23.09 -1.98
CA ASP A 239 7.26 -22.92 -2.19
C ASP A 239 7.54 -21.60 -2.93
N PHE A 240 8.49 -20.83 -2.41
CA PHE A 240 8.97 -19.59 -2.97
C PHE A 240 10.47 -19.48 -2.80
N LEU A 241 11.18 -19.09 -3.86
CA LEU A 241 12.64 -18.98 -3.83
C LEU A 241 13.04 -17.52 -3.54
N LEU A 242 13.70 -17.30 -2.41
CA LEU A 242 14.48 -16.08 -2.23
C LEU A 242 15.72 -16.18 -3.09
N TYR A 243 15.99 -15.16 -3.88
CA TYR A 243 17.01 -15.19 -4.91
C TYR A 243 17.70 -13.84 -5.05
N PHE A 244 19.01 -13.88 -5.17
CA PHE A 244 19.83 -12.72 -5.53
C PHE A 244 21.03 -13.19 -6.34
N ASP A 245 21.34 -12.46 -7.40
CA ASP A 245 22.53 -12.67 -8.22
C ASP A 245 23.05 -11.32 -8.71
N SER A 246 24.35 -11.13 -8.71
CA SER A 246 25.01 -9.96 -9.28
C SER A 246 26.48 -10.26 -9.61
N ASP A 247 27.06 -9.49 -10.50
CA ASP A 247 28.47 -9.58 -10.87
C ASP A 247 29.45 -9.40 -9.69
N CYS A 248 28.95 -8.84 -8.57
CA CYS A 248 29.77 -8.49 -7.41
C CYS A 248 29.64 -9.48 -6.25
N THR A 249 28.81 -10.51 -6.36
CA THR A 249 28.63 -11.52 -5.30
C THR A 249 28.24 -12.86 -5.91
N ASN A 250 28.35 -13.92 -5.11
CA ASN A 250 27.85 -15.22 -5.52
C ASN A 250 26.31 -15.23 -5.50
N GLU A 251 25.72 -16.10 -6.33
CA GLU A 251 24.30 -16.37 -6.32
C GLU A 251 23.86 -16.86 -4.94
N VAL A 252 22.79 -16.23 -4.41
CA VAL A 252 22.18 -16.61 -3.12
C VAL A 252 20.80 -17.17 -3.39
N ARG A 253 20.53 -18.37 -2.86
CA ARG A 253 19.27 -19.12 -2.98
C ARG A 253 18.80 -19.63 -1.64
N GLU A 254 17.55 -19.37 -1.29
CA GLU A 254 16.89 -19.95 -0.11
C GLU A 254 15.44 -20.31 -0.47
N LEU A 255 15.09 -21.59 -0.40
CA LEU A 255 13.72 -22.06 -0.61
C LEU A 255 12.93 -21.89 0.69
N VAL A 256 11.84 -21.14 0.64
CA VAL A 256 10.98 -20.84 1.80
C VAL A 256 9.52 -21.08 1.46
N LYS A 257 8.66 -21.10 2.48
CA LYS A 257 7.20 -21.01 2.27
C LYS A 257 6.79 -19.55 2.22
N ALA A 258 6.14 -19.15 1.13
CA ALA A 258 5.65 -17.78 0.94
C ALA A 258 4.73 -17.33 2.10
N ARG A 259 3.90 -18.25 2.61
CA ARG A 259 3.01 -18.00 3.75
C ARG A 259 3.77 -17.58 5.02
N ASN A 260 4.98 -18.09 5.27
CA ASN A 260 5.75 -17.68 6.44
C ASN A 260 6.18 -16.21 6.36
N ILE A 261 6.59 -15.73 5.17
CA ILE A 261 6.92 -14.31 4.95
C ILE A 261 5.66 -13.47 5.05
N TRP A 262 4.54 -13.95 4.51
CA TRP A 262 3.26 -13.28 4.57
C TRP A 262 2.76 -13.10 6.01
N ASP A 263 2.78 -14.15 6.82
CA ASP A 263 2.38 -14.11 8.22
C ASP A 263 3.24 -13.12 9.01
N GLN A 264 4.57 -13.13 8.79
CA GLN A 264 5.49 -12.20 9.41
C GLN A 264 5.20 -10.74 8.98
N PHE A 265 4.86 -10.51 7.70
CA PHE A 265 4.42 -9.22 7.19
C PHE A 265 3.11 -8.76 7.88
N ILE A 266 2.09 -9.61 7.94
CA ILE A 266 0.81 -9.30 8.57
C ILE A 266 1.00 -8.97 10.05
N GLU A 267 1.83 -9.73 10.78
CA GLU A 267 2.16 -9.44 12.17
C GLU A 267 2.83 -8.08 12.34
N GLY A 268 3.82 -7.77 11.49
CA GLY A 268 4.51 -6.47 11.50
C GLY A 268 3.53 -5.32 11.25
N ASN A 269 2.73 -5.42 10.19
CA ASN A 269 1.73 -4.42 9.82
C ASN A 269 0.67 -4.22 10.92
N TYR A 270 0.17 -5.32 11.51
CA TYR A 270 -0.78 -5.27 12.63
C TYR A 270 -0.23 -4.49 13.83
N LYS A 271 1.04 -4.73 14.22
CA LYS A 271 1.67 -4.14 15.41
C LYS A 271 2.12 -2.69 15.19
N THR A 272 2.61 -2.34 13.99
CA THR A 272 3.28 -1.07 13.73
C THR A 272 2.74 -0.28 12.53
N ALA A 273 1.72 -0.80 11.83
CA ALA A 273 1.25 -0.30 10.52
C ALA A 273 2.35 -0.26 9.44
N GLU A 274 3.46 -0.96 9.64
CA GLU A 274 4.59 -1.10 8.71
C GLU A 274 5.17 -2.51 8.76
N PRO A 275 5.78 -2.98 7.64
CA PRO A 275 5.91 -2.29 6.37
C PRO A 275 4.58 -2.14 5.62
N GLY A 276 4.54 -1.19 4.67
CA GLY A 276 3.51 -1.13 3.65
C GLY A 276 3.71 -2.19 2.58
N LEU A 277 2.75 -2.31 1.65
CA LEU A 277 2.80 -3.28 0.56
C LEU A 277 2.50 -2.62 -0.78
N ILE A 278 3.33 -2.91 -1.78
CA ILE A 278 3.20 -2.44 -3.16
C ILE A 278 3.07 -3.66 -4.06
N PHE A 279 1.97 -3.75 -4.83
CA PHE A 279 1.74 -4.80 -5.82
C PHE A 279 2.56 -4.50 -7.08
N TRP A 280 3.84 -4.91 -7.06
CA TRP A 280 4.80 -4.47 -8.04
C TRP A 280 4.55 -5.01 -9.44
N SER A 281 4.02 -6.21 -9.58
CA SER A 281 3.61 -6.75 -10.89
C SER A 281 2.57 -5.87 -11.55
N THR A 282 1.52 -5.47 -10.80
CA THR A 282 0.50 -4.53 -11.30
C THR A 282 1.09 -3.15 -11.57
N MET A 283 1.90 -2.64 -10.65
CA MET A 283 2.58 -1.35 -10.78
C MET A 283 3.38 -1.27 -12.08
N SER A 284 4.24 -2.26 -12.32
CA SER A 284 5.12 -2.31 -13.49
C SER A 284 4.35 -2.51 -14.79
N LYS A 285 3.37 -3.44 -14.78
CA LYS A 285 2.58 -3.78 -15.97
C LYS A 285 1.74 -2.61 -16.49
N TYR A 286 1.19 -1.80 -15.58
CA TYR A 286 0.32 -0.67 -15.91
C TYR A 286 1.03 0.70 -15.82
N SER A 287 2.37 0.73 -15.86
CA SER A 287 3.17 1.97 -15.93
C SER A 287 3.65 2.23 -17.36
N PRO A 288 3.13 3.25 -18.06
CA PRO A 288 3.48 3.49 -19.47
C PRO A 288 4.97 3.76 -19.71
N SER A 289 5.68 4.32 -18.72
CA SER A 289 7.11 4.60 -18.85
C SER A 289 7.97 3.35 -18.99
N ASN A 290 7.50 2.19 -18.51
CA ASN A 290 8.22 0.92 -18.67
C ASN A 290 8.34 0.52 -20.15
N TYR A 291 7.36 0.91 -20.97
CA TYR A 291 7.28 0.57 -22.39
C TYR A 291 8.11 1.48 -23.28
N VAL A 292 8.63 2.59 -22.75
CA VAL A 292 9.51 3.54 -23.45
C VAL A 292 10.90 3.62 -22.81
N ASP A 293 11.39 2.49 -22.34
CA ASP A 293 12.72 2.30 -21.77
C ASP A 293 13.01 3.20 -20.53
N ARG A 294 11.98 3.48 -19.73
CA ARG A 294 12.07 4.17 -18.44
C ARG A 294 11.35 3.38 -17.36
N PRO A 295 11.89 2.21 -16.96
CA PRO A 295 11.27 1.35 -15.97
C PRO A 295 11.20 2.04 -14.61
N VAL A 296 10.06 1.87 -13.94
CA VAL A 296 9.90 2.33 -12.56
C VAL A 296 10.69 1.44 -11.61
N ILE A 297 11.30 2.05 -10.60
CA ILE A 297 12.20 1.38 -9.65
C ILE A 297 11.64 1.43 -8.23
N CYS A 298 11.10 2.59 -7.83
CA CYS A 298 10.59 2.85 -6.50
C CYS A 298 9.43 3.84 -6.58
N THR A 299 8.77 4.12 -5.46
CA THR A 299 7.75 5.17 -5.37
C THR A 299 8.25 6.35 -4.54
N ASN A 300 7.54 7.48 -4.62
CA ASN A 300 7.65 8.57 -3.67
C ASN A 300 7.22 8.12 -2.24
N PRO A 301 7.42 8.95 -1.19
CA PRO A 301 7.15 8.54 0.20
C PRO A 301 5.72 8.10 0.51
N CYS A 302 4.73 8.57 -0.23
CA CYS A 302 3.31 8.23 -0.03
C CYS A 302 2.80 7.13 -0.98
N GLY A 303 3.64 6.65 -1.91
CA GLY A 303 3.36 5.50 -2.76
C GLY A 303 2.53 5.76 -4.02
N GLU A 304 2.07 7.01 -4.26
CA GLU A 304 1.22 7.34 -5.41
C GLU A 304 1.98 7.59 -6.71
N VAL A 305 3.28 7.82 -6.65
CA VAL A 305 4.10 8.10 -7.84
C VAL A 305 5.21 7.07 -7.99
N PRO A 306 5.03 6.03 -8.81
CA PRO A 306 6.13 5.17 -9.25
C PRO A 306 7.06 5.95 -10.19
N LEU A 307 8.36 5.83 -9.97
CA LEU A 307 9.38 6.62 -10.65
C LEU A 307 10.53 5.75 -11.16
N GLU A 308 11.06 6.12 -12.29
CA GLU A 308 12.36 5.68 -12.82
C GLU A 308 13.53 6.29 -12.03
N ASP A 309 14.77 5.82 -12.25
CA ASP A 309 15.95 6.39 -11.59
C ASP A 309 16.11 7.89 -11.95
N GLY A 310 16.14 8.70 -10.91
CA GLY A 310 16.17 10.15 -11.02
C GLY A 310 14.85 10.78 -11.46
N GLY A 311 13.77 10.00 -11.57
CA GLY A 311 12.44 10.53 -11.88
C GLY A 311 11.97 11.56 -10.87
N ALA A 312 11.20 12.54 -11.35
CA ALA A 312 10.57 13.58 -10.54
C ALA A 312 9.15 13.83 -11.04
N CYS A 313 8.25 14.17 -10.12
CA CYS A 313 6.86 14.45 -10.44
C CYS A 313 6.34 15.62 -9.59
N ASN A 314 5.64 16.53 -10.24
CA ASN A 314 4.90 17.59 -9.57
C ASN A 314 3.40 17.24 -9.54
N LEU A 315 2.74 17.56 -8.43
CA LEU A 315 1.38 17.14 -8.14
C LEU A 315 0.38 18.29 -8.27
N GLY A 316 -0.83 17.97 -8.73
CA GLY A 316 -1.97 18.87 -8.74
C GLY A 316 -3.26 18.08 -8.55
N SER A 317 -4.22 18.62 -7.77
CA SER A 317 -5.44 17.90 -7.43
C SER A 317 -6.68 18.73 -7.71
N ILE A 318 -7.60 18.16 -8.50
CA ILE A 318 -8.92 18.74 -8.79
C ILE A 318 -9.80 18.57 -7.55
N ASN A 319 -10.36 19.65 -7.04
CA ASN A 319 -11.34 19.59 -5.95
C ASN A 319 -12.73 19.28 -6.51
N LEU A 320 -13.13 18.02 -6.45
CA LEU A 320 -14.38 17.51 -7.06
C LEU A 320 -15.64 18.16 -6.49
N SER A 321 -15.64 18.63 -5.24
CA SER A 321 -16.78 19.30 -4.62
C SER A 321 -17.20 20.60 -5.35
N ARG A 322 -16.36 21.13 -6.25
CA ARG A 322 -16.62 22.35 -7.01
C ARG A 322 -17.27 22.12 -8.38
N PHE A 323 -17.59 20.87 -8.70
CA PHE A 323 -18.13 20.44 -9.98
C PHE A 323 -19.54 19.84 -9.85
N VAL A 324 -20.26 20.21 -8.79
CA VAL A 324 -21.67 19.84 -8.59
C VAL A 324 -22.54 21.07 -8.78
N ASN A 325 -23.49 20.97 -9.70
CA ASN A 325 -24.58 21.91 -9.87
C ASN A 325 -25.68 21.60 -8.84
N ASN A 326 -26.34 22.60 -8.28
CA ASN A 326 -27.43 22.49 -7.30
C ASN A 326 -27.10 21.48 -6.15
N PRO A 327 -25.96 21.65 -5.41
CA PRO A 327 -25.56 20.70 -4.37
C PRO A 327 -26.66 20.53 -3.33
N TYR A 328 -26.91 19.25 -2.94
CA TYR A 328 -27.92 18.82 -1.95
C TYR A 328 -29.38 19.04 -2.39
N GLU A 329 -29.65 19.27 -3.68
CA GLU A 329 -31.00 19.33 -4.24
C GLU A 329 -31.30 18.03 -5.00
N GLU A 330 -32.59 17.78 -5.29
CA GLU A 330 -33.04 16.61 -6.04
C GLU A 330 -32.49 16.56 -7.49
N ASP A 331 -32.20 17.74 -8.06
CA ASP A 331 -31.65 17.91 -9.40
C ASP A 331 -30.11 18.10 -9.42
N ALA A 332 -29.44 17.76 -8.32
CA ALA A 332 -27.99 17.85 -8.25
C ALA A 332 -27.33 17.04 -9.37
N SER A 333 -26.36 17.64 -10.04
CA SER A 333 -25.72 17.02 -11.22
C SER A 333 -24.25 17.45 -11.36
N ILE A 334 -23.48 16.70 -12.15
CA ILE A 334 -22.08 17.03 -12.40
C ILE A 334 -21.96 18.03 -13.55
N ASP A 335 -21.11 19.03 -13.36
CA ASP A 335 -20.70 19.99 -14.39
C ASP A 335 -19.53 19.41 -15.21
N TRP A 336 -19.88 18.58 -16.19
CA TRP A 336 -18.90 17.85 -17.02
C TRP A 336 -18.05 18.80 -17.87
N ASP A 337 -18.63 19.88 -18.40
CA ASP A 337 -17.92 20.83 -19.26
C ASP A 337 -16.81 21.53 -18.48
N LYS A 338 -17.13 22.03 -17.30
CA LYS A 338 -16.17 22.66 -16.39
C LYS A 338 -15.11 21.67 -15.91
N LEU A 339 -15.47 20.41 -15.69
CA LEU A 339 -14.53 19.36 -15.30
C LEU A 339 -13.53 19.07 -16.41
N ALA A 340 -13.99 18.99 -17.69
CA ALA A 340 -13.13 18.80 -18.87
C ALA A 340 -12.16 19.96 -19.06
N GLU A 341 -12.66 21.20 -18.98
CA GLU A 341 -11.84 22.41 -19.07
C GLU A 341 -10.77 22.45 -17.98
N SER A 342 -11.17 22.20 -16.72
CA SER A 342 -10.24 22.20 -15.59
C SER A 342 -9.17 21.12 -15.70
N SER A 343 -9.52 19.92 -16.16
CA SER A 343 -8.57 18.82 -16.42
C SER A 343 -7.53 19.21 -17.47
N SER A 344 -7.98 19.85 -18.55
CA SER A 344 -7.10 20.33 -19.62
C SER A 344 -6.17 21.47 -19.16
N ILE A 345 -6.71 22.42 -18.41
CA ILE A 345 -5.93 23.55 -17.85
C ILE A 345 -4.89 23.02 -16.86
N LEU A 346 -5.26 22.12 -15.96
CA LEU A 346 -4.33 21.55 -14.98
C LEU A 346 -3.21 20.74 -15.64
N THR A 347 -3.53 19.96 -16.68
CA THR A 347 -2.52 19.25 -17.47
C THR A 347 -1.49 20.22 -18.08
N ARG A 348 -1.95 21.30 -18.70
CA ARG A 348 -1.09 22.36 -19.24
C ARG A 348 -0.27 23.06 -18.15
N PHE A 349 -0.90 23.36 -17.03
CA PHE A 349 -0.25 24.02 -15.89
C PHE A 349 0.90 23.16 -15.35
N LEU A 350 0.67 21.87 -15.11
CA LEU A 350 1.69 20.95 -14.62
C LEU A 350 2.81 20.75 -15.64
N ASP A 351 2.51 20.68 -16.94
CA ASP A 351 3.55 20.64 -18.00
C ASP A 351 4.42 21.91 -17.99
N ASN A 352 3.81 23.08 -17.77
CA ASN A 352 4.56 24.33 -17.63
C ASN A 352 5.45 24.33 -16.39
N VAL A 353 4.98 23.75 -15.28
CA VAL A 353 5.78 23.59 -14.04
C VAL A 353 6.98 22.67 -14.31
N VAL A 354 6.83 21.58 -15.06
CA VAL A 354 7.97 20.73 -15.48
C VAL A 354 9.01 21.56 -16.23
N THR A 355 8.57 22.38 -17.18
CA THR A 355 9.48 23.23 -17.94
C THR A 355 10.17 24.28 -17.06
N TRP A 356 9.41 24.90 -16.16
CA TRP A 356 9.95 25.90 -15.22
C TRP A 356 10.98 25.30 -14.25
N ASN A 357 10.70 24.09 -13.74
CA ASN A 357 11.58 23.39 -12.81
C ASN A 357 12.85 22.82 -13.45
N GLU A 358 12.98 22.81 -14.76
CA GLU A 358 14.12 22.17 -15.44
C GLU A 358 15.46 22.67 -14.89
N SER A 359 15.60 23.99 -14.66
CA SER A 359 16.83 24.59 -14.10
C SER A 359 16.91 24.48 -12.56
N LEU A 360 15.83 24.12 -11.87
CA LEU A 360 15.72 24.11 -10.42
C LEU A 360 15.86 22.70 -9.81
N ASN A 361 15.96 21.65 -10.62
CA ASN A 361 16.15 20.29 -10.13
C ASN A 361 17.47 20.17 -9.36
N ALA A 362 17.44 19.46 -8.24
CA ALA A 362 18.57 19.35 -7.31
C ALA A 362 19.78 18.58 -7.89
N LEU A 363 19.53 17.65 -8.82
CA LEU A 363 20.51 16.75 -9.41
C LEU A 363 20.38 16.73 -10.95
N ASP A 364 21.49 16.59 -11.65
CA ASP A 364 21.51 16.52 -13.12
C ASP A 364 20.70 15.32 -13.66
N LYS A 365 20.72 14.19 -12.94
CA LYS A 365 19.90 13.03 -13.31
C LYS A 365 18.41 13.32 -13.20
N GLN A 366 17.97 14.09 -12.20
CA GLN A 366 16.57 14.50 -12.04
C GLN A 366 16.15 15.46 -13.16
N LYS A 367 17.04 16.41 -13.50
CA LYS A 367 16.82 17.32 -14.61
C LYS A 367 16.60 16.54 -15.91
N ARG A 368 17.47 15.57 -16.20
CA ARG A 368 17.37 14.73 -17.41
C ARG A 368 16.08 13.92 -17.43
N ALA A 369 15.80 13.15 -16.37
CA ALA A 369 14.61 12.32 -16.29
C ALA A 369 13.32 13.16 -16.42
N ALA A 370 13.25 14.29 -15.71
CA ALA A 370 12.09 15.19 -15.78
C ALA A 370 11.87 15.78 -17.18
N SER A 371 12.94 16.16 -17.89
CA SER A 371 12.83 16.69 -19.27
C SER A 371 12.47 15.62 -20.30
N GLU A 372 12.91 14.39 -20.09
CA GLU A 372 12.63 13.25 -20.98
C GLU A 372 11.21 12.71 -20.82
N THR A 373 10.78 12.38 -19.60
CA THR A 373 9.45 11.78 -19.35
C THR A 373 8.34 12.82 -19.26
N ARG A 374 8.66 14.02 -18.78
CA ARG A 374 7.71 15.10 -18.50
C ARG A 374 6.51 14.63 -17.69
N ARG A 375 6.77 13.82 -16.67
CA ARG A 375 5.79 13.14 -15.81
C ARG A 375 4.96 14.15 -15.01
N LEU A 376 3.65 13.95 -14.99
CA LEU A 376 2.70 14.75 -14.22
C LEU A 376 2.05 13.89 -13.15
N GLY A 377 1.56 14.52 -12.07
CA GLY A 377 0.79 13.88 -11.03
C GLY A 377 -0.57 14.58 -10.87
N LEU A 378 -1.41 14.49 -11.88
CA LEU A 378 -2.78 15.01 -11.84
C LEU A 378 -3.69 14.05 -11.11
N GLY A 379 -4.34 14.51 -10.06
CA GLY A 379 -5.25 13.72 -9.24
C GLY A 379 -6.49 14.50 -8.82
N VAL A 380 -7.19 13.96 -7.82
CA VAL A 380 -8.42 14.51 -7.29
C VAL A 380 -8.37 14.59 -5.76
N MET A 381 -9.25 15.40 -5.17
CA MET A 381 -9.60 15.43 -3.74
C MET A 381 -11.09 15.77 -3.61
N GLY A 382 -11.68 15.53 -2.45
CA GLY A 382 -13.10 15.83 -2.22
C GLY A 382 -14.04 14.83 -2.88
N VAL A 383 -13.63 13.56 -3.01
CA VAL A 383 -14.49 12.48 -3.54
C VAL A 383 -15.73 12.30 -2.69
N ALA A 384 -15.56 12.16 -1.37
CA ALA A 384 -16.70 12.01 -0.46
C ALA A 384 -17.59 13.24 -0.43
N ASP A 385 -16.99 14.42 -0.57
CA ASP A 385 -17.74 15.69 -0.61
C ASP A 385 -18.63 15.80 -1.84
N MET A 386 -18.10 15.47 -3.02
CA MET A 386 -18.90 15.43 -4.25
C MET A 386 -20.06 14.45 -4.15
N LEU A 387 -19.80 13.24 -3.68
CA LEU A 387 -20.83 12.20 -3.53
C LEU A 387 -21.92 12.66 -2.54
N ASN A 388 -21.53 13.25 -1.41
CA ASN A 388 -22.47 13.81 -0.44
C ASN A 388 -23.31 14.95 -1.01
N GLN A 389 -22.71 15.83 -1.82
CA GLN A 389 -23.42 16.90 -2.51
C GLN A 389 -24.46 16.40 -3.52
N LEU A 390 -24.21 15.19 -4.08
CA LEU A 390 -25.13 14.50 -4.98
C LEU A 390 -26.15 13.60 -4.25
N GLY A 391 -26.08 13.50 -2.92
CA GLY A 391 -26.95 12.62 -2.13
C GLY A 391 -26.59 11.14 -2.21
N ILE A 392 -25.36 10.80 -2.61
CA ILE A 392 -24.89 9.42 -2.88
C ILE A 392 -23.95 8.95 -1.73
N GLY A 393 -24.19 7.75 -1.24
CA GLY A 393 -23.32 7.12 -0.24
C GLY A 393 -21.96 6.74 -0.85
N TYR A 394 -20.88 7.03 -0.14
CA TYR A 394 -19.51 6.77 -0.61
C TYR A 394 -19.27 5.32 -1.05
N ASP A 395 -19.75 4.35 -0.28
CA ASP A 395 -19.56 2.91 -0.49
C ASP A 395 -20.76 2.22 -1.16
N SER A 396 -21.68 3.00 -1.71
CA SER A 396 -22.79 2.49 -2.50
C SER A 396 -22.32 2.05 -3.89
N LYS A 397 -23.05 1.12 -4.51
CA LYS A 397 -22.81 0.69 -5.89
C LYS A 397 -22.84 1.90 -6.85
N GLU A 398 -23.82 2.78 -6.68
CA GLU A 398 -23.96 4.00 -7.45
C GLU A 398 -22.76 4.93 -7.28
N GLY A 399 -22.23 5.08 -6.06
CA GLY A 399 -21.03 5.86 -5.79
C GLY A 399 -19.80 5.32 -6.51
N VAL A 400 -19.60 3.99 -6.50
CA VAL A 400 -18.49 3.33 -7.22
C VAL A 400 -18.63 3.50 -8.74
N GLU A 401 -19.83 3.30 -9.30
CA GLU A 401 -20.10 3.45 -10.73
C GLU A 401 -19.88 4.90 -11.18
N LEU A 402 -20.35 5.88 -10.39
CA LEU A 402 -20.17 7.30 -10.70
C LEU A 402 -18.70 7.71 -10.64
N MET A 403 -17.96 7.28 -9.61
CA MET A 403 -16.52 7.58 -9.52
C MET A 403 -15.72 6.92 -10.66
N THR A 404 -16.13 5.75 -11.11
CA THR A 404 -15.55 5.11 -12.31
C THR A 404 -15.70 6.02 -13.53
N GLN A 405 -16.92 6.53 -13.78
CA GLN A 405 -17.22 7.45 -14.90
C GLN A 405 -16.43 8.77 -14.79
N ILE A 406 -16.37 9.35 -13.60
CA ILE A 406 -15.65 10.61 -13.37
C ILE A 406 -14.15 10.43 -13.66
N MET A 407 -13.55 9.35 -13.18
CA MET A 407 -12.12 9.11 -13.39
C MET A 407 -11.80 8.75 -14.84
N GLU A 408 -12.65 7.96 -15.52
CA GLU A 408 -12.54 7.73 -16.95
C GLU A 408 -12.54 9.05 -17.72
N PHE A 409 -13.48 9.93 -17.38
CA PHE A 409 -13.64 11.23 -18.04
C PHE A 409 -12.42 12.14 -17.83
N ILE A 410 -11.98 12.35 -16.58
CA ILE A 410 -10.81 13.19 -16.25
C ILE A 410 -9.56 12.66 -16.93
N THR A 411 -9.35 11.34 -16.90
CA THR A 411 -8.18 10.69 -17.50
C THR A 411 -8.15 10.90 -19.00
N ASN A 412 -9.25 10.64 -19.70
CA ASN A 412 -9.32 10.86 -21.13
C ASN A 412 -9.14 12.33 -21.52
N ALA A 413 -9.75 13.27 -20.78
CA ALA A 413 -9.56 14.70 -21.01
C ALA A 413 -8.10 15.12 -20.82
N SER A 414 -7.41 14.60 -19.78
CA SER A 414 -6.01 14.91 -19.50
C SER A 414 -5.05 14.34 -20.56
N PHE A 415 -5.26 13.11 -21.01
CA PHE A 415 -4.46 12.50 -22.08
C PHE A 415 -4.68 13.19 -23.43
N GLN A 416 -5.91 13.59 -23.76
CA GLN A 416 -6.20 14.41 -24.96
C GLN A 416 -5.51 15.77 -24.87
N ALA A 417 -5.54 16.42 -23.69
CA ALA A 417 -4.82 17.68 -23.49
C ALA A 417 -3.31 17.53 -23.68
N SER A 418 -2.71 16.44 -23.18
CA SER A 418 -1.28 16.13 -23.41
C SER A 418 -0.96 15.87 -24.89
N ALA A 419 -1.84 15.21 -25.64
CA ALA A 419 -1.69 15.04 -27.09
C ALA A 419 -1.76 16.38 -27.85
N LEU A 420 -2.65 17.27 -27.44
CA LEU A 420 -2.73 18.62 -28.00
C LEU A 420 -1.49 19.47 -27.66
N LEU A 421 -0.96 19.31 -26.44
CA LEU A 421 0.31 19.94 -26.04
C LEU A 421 1.50 19.39 -26.85
N ALA A 422 1.50 18.09 -27.18
CA ALA A 422 2.50 17.50 -28.05
C ALA A 422 2.47 18.13 -29.46
N LYS A 423 1.28 18.37 -30.00
CA LYS A 423 1.11 19.09 -31.28
C LYS A 423 1.63 20.53 -31.21
N GLU A 424 1.42 21.22 -30.09
CA GLU A 424 1.78 22.63 -29.88
C GLU A 424 3.27 22.82 -29.56
N LYS A 425 3.81 21.99 -28.66
CA LYS A 425 5.14 22.17 -28.03
C LYS A 425 6.16 21.07 -28.35
N GLY A 426 5.77 20.07 -29.12
CA GLY A 426 6.54 18.85 -29.37
C GLY A 426 6.25 17.73 -28.37
N MET A 427 6.45 16.50 -28.81
CA MET A 427 6.33 15.29 -27.99
C MET A 427 7.40 15.20 -26.90
N SER A 428 7.18 14.35 -25.91
CA SER A 428 8.25 13.88 -25.02
C SER A 428 9.40 13.30 -25.84
N PRO A 429 10.67 13.61 -25.51
CA PRO A 429 11.83 13.12 -26.27
C PRO A 429 11.95 11.60 -26.38
N ILE A 430 11.38 10.88 -25.41
CA ILE A 430 11.44 9.42 -25.35
C ILE A 430 10.15 8.75 -25.82
N PHE A 431 9.16 9.51 -26.31
CA PHE A 431 7.91 8.94 -26.77
C PHE A 431 8.12 8.10 -28.03
N ASP A 432 7.81 6.83 -27.94
CA ASP A 432 7.77 5.86 -29.04
C ASP A 432 6.34 5.31 -29.13
N LEU A 433 5.65 5.59 -30.23
CA LEU A 433 4.25 5.27 -30.39
C LEU A 433 3.98 3.76 -30.32
N ASP A 434 4.78 2.96 -31.03
CA ASP A 434 4.54 1.52 -31.13
C ASP A 434 4.72 0.86 -29.77
N LYS A 435 5.82 1.15 -29.09
CA LYS A 435 6.10 0.67 -27.73
C LYS A 435 5.06 1.17 -26.72
N TYR A 436 4.72 2.46 -26.75
CA TYR A 436 3.77 3.05 -25.81
C TYR A 436 2.38 2.45 -25.91
N MET A 437 1.95 2.13 -27.12
CA MET A 437 0.65 1.50 -27.37
C MET A 437 0.58 0.02 -26.92
N GLU A 438 1.70 -0.63 -26.59
CA GLU A 438 1.71 -1.97 -26.00
C GLU A 438 1.29 -1.96 -24.52
N CYS A 439 1.35 -0.79 -23.84
CA CYS A 439 1.00 -0.69 -22.44
C CYS A 439 -0.47 -1.06 -22.18
N PRO A 440 -0.75 -2.03 -21.28
CA PRO A 440 -2.12 -2.42 -20.96
C PRO A 440 -2.98 -1.26 -20.43
N PHE A 441 -2.40 -0.32 -19.68
CA PHE A 441 -3.14 0.87 -19.24
C PHE A 441 -3.70 1.65 -20.44
N ILE A 442 -2.90 1.86 -21.48
CA ILE A 442 -3.34 2.58 -22.69
C ILE A 442 -4.44 1.83 -23.40
N GLN A 443 -4.32 0.50 -23.49
CA GLN A 443 -5.30 -0.34 -24.20
C GLN A 443 -6.62 -0.47 -23.45
N GLU A 444 -6.58 -0.66 -22.13
CA GLU A 444 -7.73 -1.03 -21.31
C GLU A 444 -8.47 0.19 -20.72
N SER A 445 -7.77 1.33 -20.51
CA SER A 445 -8.31 2.47 -19.76
C SER A 445 -8.62 3.71 -20.60
N LEU A 446 -8.00 3.85 -21.78
CA LEU A 446 -8.24 5.02 -22.63
C LEU A 446 -9.29 4.75 -23.70
N SER A 447 -10.14 5.74 -23.98
CA SER A 447 -11.13 5.70 -25.05
C SER A 447 -10.46 5.68 -26.44
N GLU A 448 -11.17 5.16 -27.45
CA GLU A 448 -10.66 5.14 -28.82
C GLU A 448 -10.35 6.54 -29.36
N ASN A 449 -11.15 7.55 -29.00
CA ASN A 449 -10.90 8.93 -29.39
C ASN A 449 -9.57 9.44 -28.81
N THR A 450 -9.25 9.10 -27.57
CA THR A 450 -7.98 9.45 -26.92
C THR A 450 -6.82 8.72 -27.59
N LYS A 451 -6.96 7.42 -27.87
CA LYS A 451 -5.95 6.63 -28.61
C LYS A 451 -5.69 7.19 -30.01
N LEU A 452 -6.73 7.64 -30.70
CA LEU A 452 -6.59 8.31 -32.01
C LEU A 452 -5.84 9.63 -31.90
N ALA A 453 -6.10 10.43 -30.86
CA ALA A 453 -5.37 11.66 -30.63
C ALA A 453 -3.87 11.39 -30.36
N ILE A 454 -3.57 10.35 -29.56
CA ILE A 454 -2.19 9.91 -29.29
C ILE A 454 -1.49 9.43 -30.57
N ARG A 455 -2.14 8.59 -31.38
CA ARG A 455 -1.58 8.15 -32.67
C ARG A 455 -1.30 9.30 -33.61
N LYS A 456 -2.13 10.33 -33.60
CA LYS A 456 -2.01 11.48 -34.50
C LYS A 456 -0.95 12.50 -34.07
N HIS A 457 -0.79 12.73 -32.78
CA HIS A 457 0.00 13.85 -32.25
C HIS A 457 1.15 13.42 -31.34
N GLY A 458 1.20 12.14 -30.91
CA GLY A 458 2.04 11.68 -29.81
C GLY A 458 1.57 12.20 -28.45
N LEU A 459 2.43 12.11 -27.45
CA LEU A 459 2.17 12.65 -26.11
C LEU A 459 3.31 13.59 -25.66
N ARG A 460 2.92 14.66 -24.99
CA ARG A 460 3.86 15.57 -24.32
C ARG A 460 4.37 14.99 -23.01
N ASN A 461 3.53 14.22 -22.30
CA ASN A 461 3.76 13.70 -20.97
C ASN A 461 3.58 12.18 -20.98
N ILE A 462 4.59 11.43 -20.57
CA ILE A 462 4.60 9.96 -20.63
C ILE A 462 3.63 9.34 -19.61
N ALA A 463 3.48 9.96 -18.45
CA ALA A 463 2.54 9.54 -17.42
C ALA A 463 1.88 10.78 -16.79
N ILE A 464 0.60 10.69 -16.41
CA ILE A 464 -0.21 11.89 -16.11
C ILE A 464 -0.99 11.77 -14.81
N MET A 465 -1.66 10.64 -14.54
CA MET A 465 -2.65 10.52 -13.47
C MET A 465 -2.05 9.92 -12.20
N SER A 466 -2.16 10.63 -11.07
CA SER A 466 -1.71 10.17 -9.76
C SER A 466 -2.57 10.79 -8.66
N ILE A 467 -3.00 10.02 -7.68
CA ILE A 467 -3.82 10.56 -6.60
C ILE A 467 -3.00 10.63 -5.30
N ALA A 468 -2.62 11.85 -4.97
CA ALA A 468 -1.90 12.20 -3.74
C ALA A 468 -2.82 12.22 -2.51
N PRO A 469 -2.28 12.12 -1.27
CA PRO A 469 -3.05 12.19 -0.04
C PRO A 469 -3.78 13.53 0.16
N THR A 470 -3.24 14.62 -0.39
CA THR A 470 -3.72 16.01 -0.26
C THR A 470 -3.97 16.49 1.18
N GLY A 471 -3.29 15.89 2.16
CA GLY A 471 -3.56 16.07 3.59
C GLY A 471 -3.55 17.51 4.08
N THR A 472 -2.74 18.40 3.47
CA THR A 472 -2.72 19.83 3.81
C THR A 472 -3.66 20.66 2.95
N ILE A 473 -3.62 20.48 1.62
CA ILE A 473 -4.38 21.34 0.71
C ILE A 473 -5.88 21.10 0.79
N SER A 474 -6.33 19.88 1.10
CA SER A 474 -7.73 19.57 1.29
C SER A 474 -8.38 20.39 2.43
N ASN A 475 -7.62 20.75 3.45
CA ASN A 475 -8.12 21.50 4.61
C ASN A 475 -8.31 23.01 4.37
N ILE A 476 -7.74 23.56 3.30
CA ILE A 476 -7.76 25.01 3.04
C ILE A 476 -8.56 25.40 1.80
N VAL A 477 -9.08 24.43 1.05
CA VAL A 477 -9.85 24.70 -0.16
C VAL A 477 -11.34 24.88 0.14
N LEU A 478 -12.00 25.65 -0.71
CA LEU A 478 -13.42 25.87 -0.63
C LEU A 478 -14.19 24.61 -1.07
N SER A 479 -15.03 24.04 -0.19
CA SER A 479 -15.93 22.93 -0.52
C SER A 479 -17.26 23.41 -1.10
N TYR A 480 -17.93 24.31 -0.38
CA TYR A 480 -19.23 24.85 -0.76
C TYR A 480 -19.30 26.35 -0.46
N LYS A 481 -20.09 27.08 -1.23
CA LYS A 481 -20.37 28.50 -1.00
C LYS A 481 -21.87 28.71 -1.02
N SER A 482 -22.45 29.16 0.09
CA SER A 482 -23.77 29.71 0.16
C SER A 482 -23.72 31.25 -0.09
N LYS A 483 -24.89 31.92 -0.08
CA LYS A 483 -24.95 33.40 -0.24
C LYS A 483 -24.11 34.11 0.83
N ASP A 484 -24.15 33.61 2.06
CA ASP A 484 -23.64 34.30 3.24
C ASP A 484 -22.43 33.64 3.91
N LYS A 485 -22.06 32.43 3.47
CA LYS A 485 -21.03 31.63 4.14
C LYS A 485 -20.18 30.79 3.17
N ASN A 486 -18.87 30.75 3.43
CA ASN A 486 -17.95 29.88 2.77
C ASN A 486 -17.64 28.70 3.69
N TYR A 487 -17.69 27.47 3.14
CA TYR A 487 -17.34 26.22 3.83
C TYR A 487 -16.00 25.75 3.32
N ILE A 488 -15.03 25.61 4.22
CA ILE A 488 -13.63 25.32 3.90
C ILE A 488 -13.29 23.92 4.38
N GLY A 489 -12.56 23.18 3.53
CA GLY A 489 -12.11 21.82 3.75
C GLY A 489 -12.93 20.78 2.98
N VAL A 490 -12.23 19.77 2.49
CA VAL A 490 -12.79 18.58 1.79
C VAL A 490 -12.04 17.34 2.24
N SER A 491 -12.54 16.17 1.91
CA SER A 491 -11.84 14.90 2.08
C SER A 491 -10.57 14.86 1.22
N GLY A 492 -9.49 14.24 1.74
CA GLY A 492 -8.22 14.13 1.02
C GLY A 492 -8.26 13.01 -0.01
N GLY A 493 -7.65 13.23 -1.18
CA GLY A 493 -7.51 12.22 -2.22
C GLY A 493 -8.81 11.46 -2.50
N VAL A 494 -8.75 10.14 -2.38
CA VAL A 494 -9.91 9.23 -2.50
C VAL A 494 -10.52 8.85 -1.15
N GLU A 495 -10.10 9.49 -0.06
CA GLU A 495 -10.56 9.11 1.27
C GLU A 495 -12.02 9.46 1.51
N PRO A 496 -12.77 8.68 2.31
CA PRO A 496 -14.05 9.10 2.83
C PRO A 496 -13.87 10.22 3.87
N ILE A 497 -14.96 10.80 4.32
CA ILE A 497 -14.94 11.70 5.47
C ILE A 497 -14.47 10.89 6.69
N PHE A 498 -13.50 11.43 7.43
CA PHE A 498 -12.91 10.72 8.58
C PHE A 498 -13.94 10.51 9.70
N ALA A 499 -14.62 11.58 10.10
CA ALA A 499 -15.65 11.56 11.14
C ALA A 499 -16.76 12.57 10.82
N THR A 500 -17.98 12.31 11.27
CA THR A 500 -19.13 13.22 11.10
C THR A 500 -18.86 14.56 11.76
N PHE A 501 -18.33 14.53 12.98
CA PHE A 501 -17.84 15.70 13.71
C PHE A 501 -16.74 15.27 14.71
N TYR A 502 -16.02 16.25 15.25
CA TYR A 502 -15.14 16.08 16.40
C TYR A 502 -15.48 17.10 17.48
N ASN A 503 -15.20 16.76 18.71
CA ASN A 503 -15.39 17.62 19.86
C ASN A 503 -14.18 18.54 20.04
N ARG A 504 -14.40 19.84 20.00
CA ARG A 504 -13.38 20.86 20.26
C ARG A 504 -13.65 21.54 21.58
N ARG A 505 -12.72 21.43 22.52
CA ARG A 505 -12.73 22.21 23.76
C ARG A 505 -12.16 23.60 23.49
N SER A 506 -12.85 24.64 23.92
CA SER A 506 -12.39 26.02 23.76
C SER A 506 -12.21 26.67 25.13
N GLU A 507 -10.97 27.00 25.46
CA GLU A 507 -10.60 27.73 26.70
C GLU A 507 -11.17 29.13 26.71
N SER A 508 -11.22 29.79 25.54
CA SER A 508 -11.76 31.16 25.38
C SER A 508 -13.25 31.27 25.69
N PHE A 509 -13.99 30.17 25.72
CA PHE A 509 -15.41 30.09 26.03
C PHE A 509 -15.69 29.29 27.31
N GLY A 510 -14.77 29.34 28.31
CA GLY A 510 -14.94 28.66 29.60
C GLY A 510 -14.92 27.15 29.53
N ASN A 511 -14.02 26.58 28.74
CA ASN A 511 -13.87 25.15 28.54
C ASN A 511 -15.09 24.42 27.95
N LYS A 512 -15.96 25.13 27.24
CA LYS A 512 -17.10 24.52 26.56
C LYS A 512 -16.63 23.64 25.39
N ILE A 513 -17.33 22.53 25.21
CA ILE A 513 -17.12 21.60 24.11
C ILE A 513 -18.07 21.98 22.97
N PHE A 514 -17.54 22.11 21.78
CA PHE A 514 -18.27 22.38 20.54
C PHE A 514 -18.12 21.21 19.58
N LYS A 515 -19.23 20.79 18.98
CA LYS A 515 -19.20 19.84 17.85
C LYS A 515 -18.75 20.59 16.60
N VAL A 516 -17.63 20.16 16.00
CA VAL A 516 -17.10 20.71 14.75
C VAL A 516 -17.31 19.69 13.65
N PHE A 517 -18.26 19.97 12.78
CA PHE A 517 -18.64 19.10 11.66
C PHE A 517 -17.68 19.25 10.49
N HIS A 518 -17.52 18.17 9.73
CA HIS A 518 -16.91 18.27 8.41
C HIS A 518 -17.66 19.30 7.55
N SER A 519 -16.93 20.09 6.76
CA SER A 519 -17.48 21.28 6.11
C SER A 519 -18.71 20.99 5.24
N THR A 520 -18.68 19.88 4.50
CA THR A 520 -19.78 19.47 3.62
C THR A 520 -21.03 19.06 4.43
N ILE A 521 -20.83 18.40 5.56
CA ILE A 521 -21.92 18.05 6.49
C ILE A 521 -22.48 19.32 7.11
N GLN A 522 -21.63 20.25 7.57
CA GLN A 522 -22.09 21.53 8.11
C GLN A 522 -22.89 22.34 7.08
N ALA A 523 -22.47 22.31 5.80
CA ALA A 523 -23.20 22.99 4.73
C ALA A 523 -24.62 22.42 4.54
N TYR A 524 -24.76 21.09 4.63
CA TYR A 524 -26.07 20.44 4.60
C TYR A 524 -26.93 20.77 5.80
N ILE A 525 -26.35 20.78 7.02
CA ILE A 525 -27.05 21.17 8.27
C ILE A 525 -27.58 22.57 8.19
N ASP A 526 -26.74 23.51 7.76
CA ASP A 526 -27.14 24.95 7.65
C ASP A 526 -28.22 25.15 6.57
N LYS A 527 -28.09 24.47 5.43
CA LYS A 527 -29.04 24.57 4.32
C LYS A 527 -30.44 24.04 4.67
N ASN A 528 -30.51 23.02 5.52
CA ASN A 528 -31.77 22.36 5.92
C ASN A 528 -32.29 22.81 7.31
N ASP A 529 -31.73 23.85 7.89
CA ASP A 529 -32.12 24.42 9.20
C ASP A 529 -32.09 23.37 10.35
N LEU A 530 -31.11 22.45 10.33
CA LEU A 530 -31.01 21.35 11.30
C LEU A 530 -30.23 21.72 12.58
N ASN A 531 -29.65 22.91 12.67
CA ASN A 531 -28.79 23.33 13.77
C ASN A 531 -29.44 23.16 15.15
N ASP A 532 -30.72 23.54 15.31
CA ASP A 532 -31.44 23.44 16.58
C ASP A 532 -31.67 21.98 17.02
N LYS A 533 -31.92 21.09 16.08
CA LYS A 533 -32.06 19.65 16.36
C LYS A 533 -30.74 19.02 16.77
N ILE A 534 -29.67 19.33 16.02
CA ILE A 534 -28.32 18.84 16.25
C ILE A 534 -27.73 19.38 17.56
N SER A 535 -28.03 20.60 17.95
CA SER A 535 -27.55 21.16 19.22
C SER A 535 -28.12 20.47 20.45
N LYS A 536 -29.28 19.83 20.34
CA LYS A 536 -29.97 19.09 21.40
C LYS A 536 -29.55 17.64 21.48
N ALA A 537 -28.93 17.10 20.44
CA ALA A 537 -28.44 15.70 20.40
C ALA A 537 -27.26 15.54 21.39
N GLU A 538 -27.32 14.51 22.23
CA GLU A 538 -26.32 14.27 23.28
C GLU A 538 -25.10 13.53 22.76
N ASP A 539 -25.32 12.52 21.92
CA ASP A 539 -24.27 11.66 21.40
C ASP A 539 -24.20 11.61 19.86
N ILE A 540 -23.24 10.83 19.34
CA ILE A 540 -23.03 10.68 17.89
C ILE A 540 -24.19 9.96 17.21
N ASN A 541 -24.84 8.99 17.88
CA ASN A 541 -25.93 8.22 17.30
C ASN A 541 -27.17 9.08 17.09
N GLU A 542 -27.46 9.95 18.06
CA GLU A 542 -28.55 10.91 17.94
C GLU A 542 -28.29 11.93 16.81
N VAL A 543 -27.06 12.46 16.72
CA VAL A 543 -26.67 13.35 15.61
C VAL A 543 -26.86 12.67 14.26
N GLU A 544 -26.40 11.44 14.13
CA GLU A 544 -26.46 10.70 12.88
C GLU A 544 -27.89 10.25 12.53
N SER A 545 -28.76 10.04 13.51
CA SER A 545 -30.19 9.77 13.25
C SER A 545 -30.93 10.96 12.62
N ILE A 546 -30.43 12.18 12.79
CA ILE A 546 -30.98 13.41 12.22
C ILE A 546 -30.49 13.60 10.76
N LEU A 547 -29.30 13.08 10.45
CA LEU A 547 -28.66 13.25 9.14
C LEU A 547 -29.05 12.12 8.18
N PRO A 548 -29.14 12.38 6.87
CA PRO A 548 -29.30 11.31 5.90
C PRO A 548 -28.08 10.37 5.88
N SER A 549 -28.34 9.10 5.60
CA SER A 549 -27.34 8.03 5.68
C SER A 549 -26.10 8.27 4.81
N PHE A 550 -26.22 8.93 3.68
CA PHE A 550 -25.08 9.23 2.81
C PHE A 550 -24.05 10.17 3.45
N LEU A 551 -24.47 11.06 4.37
CA LEU A 551 -23.57 11.96 5.10
C LEU A 551 -22.85 11.31 6.27
N THR A 552 -23.32 10.14 6.73
CA THR A 552 -22.77 9.44 7.89
C THR A 552 -21.85 8.28 7.52
N ARG A 553 -21.54 8.11 6.23
CA ARG A 553 -20.59 7.10 5.73
C ARG A 553 -19.15 7.58 5.94
N THR A 554 -18.65 7.41 7.17
CA THR A 554 -17.30 7.81 7.58
C THR A 554 -16.29 6.67 7.48
N ALA A 555 -14.99 6.99 7.60
CA ALA A 555 -13.89 6.04 7.44
C ALA A 555 -14.02 4.77 8.32
N HIS A 556 -14.53 4.90 9.54
CA HIS A 556 -14.74 3.77 10.47
C HIS A 556 -16.05 2.99 10.26
N LYS A 557 -16.99 3.53 9.47
CA LYS A 557 -18.30 2.91 9.21
C LYS A 557 -18.38 2.20 7.87
N ILE A 558 -17.52 2.56 6.96
CA ILE A 558 -17.44 1.93 5.66
C ILE A 558 -16.72 0.58 5.80
N ASP A 559 -17.33 -0.47 5.28
CA ASP A 559 -16.68 -1.77 5.20
C ASP A 559 -15.35 -1.68 4.43
N SER A 560 -14.31 -2.28 4.99
CA SER A 560 -12.96 -2.23 4.42
C SER A 560 -12.88 -2.83 3.00
N LYS A 561 -13.73 -3.83 2.71
CA LYS A 561 -13.81 -4.44 1.37
C LYS A 561 -14.40 -3.47 0.36
N ASN A 562 -15.41 -2.70 0.75
CA ASN A 562 -16.00 -1.66 -0.11
C ASN A 562 -15.00 -0.52 -0.38
N ARG A 563 -14.11 -0.22 0.58
CA ARG A 563 -12.99 0.70 0.38
C ARG A 563 -12.04 0.23 -0.73
N VAL A 564 -11.71 -1.06 -0.72
CA VAL A 564 -10.86 -1.68 -1.77
C VAL A 564 -11.55 -1.62 -3.13
N VAL A 565 -12.86 -1.92 -3.20
CA VAL A 565 -13.64 -1.86 -4.45
C VAL A 565 -13.66 -0.44 -5.02
N MET A 566 -13.92 0.56 -4.20
CA MET A 566 -13.89 1.98 -4.63
C MET A 566 -12.50 2.36 -5.17
N GLN A 567 -11.43 2.00 -4.44
CA GLN A 567 -10.06 2.30 -4.89
C GLN A 567 -9.73 1.55 -6.20
N GLY A 568 -10.15 0.29 -6.36
CA GLY A 568 -9.94 -0.51 -7.56
C GLY A 568 -10.61 0.11 -8.79
N ALA A 569 -11.86 0.57 -8.64
CA ALA A 569 -12.61 1.25 -9.67
C ALA A 569 -11.90 2.53 -10.16
N ILE A 570 -11.35 3.30 -9.24
CA ILE A 570 -10.58 4.52 -9.53
C ILE A 570 -9.21 4.16 -10.12
N GLN A 571 -8.49 3.16 -9.56
CA GLN A 571 -7.15 2.76 -10.00
C GLN A 571 -7.08 2.35 -11.46
N LYS A 572 -8.15 1.80 -12.01
CA LYS A 572 -8.27 1.44 -13.44
C LYS A 572 -7.89 2.61 -14.35
N TYR A 573 -8.16 3.85 -13.94
CA TYR A 573 -7.92 5.06 -14.72
C TYR A 573 -6.72 5.87 -14.23
N ILE A 574 -5.87 5.29 -13.39
CA ILE A 574 -4.66 5.95 -12.86
C ILE A 574 -3.42 5.19 -13.36
N ASP A 575 -2.66 5.81 -14.25
CA ASP A 575 -1.42 5.23 -14.79
C ASP A 575 -0.27 5.20 -13.77
N HIS A 576 -0.20 6.14 -12.85
CA HIS A 576 0.65 6.02 -11.66
C HIS A 576 -0.02 5.14 -10.60
N SER A 577 -0.19 5.66 -9.39
CA SER A 577 -0.80 4.96 -8.27
C SER A 577 -1.68 5.90 -7.44
N ILE A 578 -2.24 5.36 -6.37
CA ILE A 578 -3.12 6.06 -5.45
C ILE A 578 -2.56 5.94 -4.04
N SER A 579 -2.43 7.04 -3.33
CA SER A 579 -2.23 7.03 -1.90
C SER A 579 -3.58 6.92 -1.19
N SER A 580 -3.83 5.79 -0.57
CA SER A 580 -5.07 5.54 0.18
C SER A 580 -4.80 4.73 1.44
N THR A 581 -5.51 5.07 2.52
CA THR A 581 -5.38 4.42 3.81
C THR A 581 -6.72 3.84 4.26
N ILE A 582 -6.73 2.56 4.60
CA ILE A 582 -7.87 1.90 5.23
C ILE A 582 -7.65 1.96 6.74
N ASN A 583 -8.53 2.69 7.43
CA ASN A 583 -8.51 2.79 8.89
C ASN A 583 -9.33 1.66 9.48
N LEU A 584 -8.74 0.92 10.42
CA LEU A 584 -9.37 -0.20 11.12
C LEU A 584 -9.41 0.08 12.61
N PRO A 585 -10.46 -0.36 13.31
CA PRO A 585 -10.51 -0.33 14.77
C PRO A 585 -9.37 -1.11 15.41
N GLU A 586 -9.06 -0.81 16.68
CA GLU A 586 -7.97 -1.47 17.40
C GLU A 586 -8.20 -2.98 17.60
N ASP A 587 -9.45 -3.39 17.73
CA ASP A 587 -9.88 -4.75 18.07
C ASP A 587 -10.11 -5.68 16.87
N VAL A 588 -9.62 -5.31 15.68
CA VAL A 588 -9.71 -6.21 14.51
C VAL A 588 -8.75 -7.38 14.62
N GLN A 589 -9.12 -8.49 13.99
CA GLN A 589 -8.23 -9.65 13.90
C GLN A 589 -7.18 -9.46 12.81
N PRO A 590 -5.96 -9.99 12.97
CA PRO A 590 -4.89 -9.93 11.97
C PRO A 590 -5.29 -10.50 10.61
N GLU A 591 -6.14 -11.56 10.60
CA GLU A 591 -6.60 -12.19 9.35
C GLU A 591 -7.41 -11.22 8.48
N LEU A 592 -8.15 -10.27 9.06
CA LEU A 592 -8.84 -9.23 8.28
C LEU A 592 -7.85 -8.39 7.45
N ILE A 593 -6.69 -8.06 8.02
CA ILE A 593 -5.64 -7.33 7.28
C ILE A 593 -5.15 -8.16 6.09
N SER A 594 -4.92 -9.46 6.32
CA SER A 594 -4.56 -10.40 5.26
C SER A 594 -5.62 -10.42 4.14
N ASP A 595 -6.89 -10.53 4.50
CA ASP A 595 -8.00 -10.58 3.54
C ASP A 595 -8.13 -9.28 2.73
N ILE A 596 -7.95 -8.12 3.36
CA ILE A 596 -7.97 -6.82 2.67
C ILE A 596 -6.85 -6.75 1.62
N TYR A 597 -5.63 -7.16 1.96
CA TYR A 597 -4.52 -7.17 0.99
C TYR A 597 -4.75 -8.17 -0.15
N PHE A 598 -5.31 -9.36 0.15
CA PHE A 598 -5.68 -10.32 -0.91
C PHE A 598 -6.75 -9.77 -1.84
N GLN A 599 -7.76 -9.09 -1.32
CA GLN A 599 -8.77 -8.45 -2.13
C GLN A 599 -8.15 -7.32 -2.96
N ALA A 600 -7.29 -6.49 -2.38
CA ALA A 600 -6.59 -5.42 -3.08
C ALA A 600 -5.76 -5.95 -4.27
N TRP A 601 -5.09 -7.08 -4.11
CA TRP A 601 -4.41 -7.77 -5.20
C TRP A 601 -5.37 -8.22 -6.30
N LYS A 602 -6.50 -8.83 -5.96
CA LYS A 602 -7.52 -9.30 -6.91
C LYS A 602 -8.17 -8.14 -7.67
N GLU A 603 -8.38 -7.01 -7.01
CA GLU A 603 -8.90 -5.77 -7.62
C GLU A 603 -7.84 -4.98 -8.40
N LYS A 604 -6.63 -5.55 -8.59
CA LYS A 604 -5.52 -4.94 -9.33
C LYS A 604 -5.11 -3.55 -8.79
N LEU A 605 -5.16 -3.36 -7.48
CA LEU A 605 -4.57 -2.18 -6.86
C LEU A 605 -3.05 -2.21 -7.05
N LYS A 606 -2.43 -1.03 -7.12
CA LYS A 606 -0.97 -0.88 -7.14
C LYS A 606 -0.36 -0.77 -5.74
N GLY A 607 -1.17 -0.39 -4.75
CA GLY A 607 -0.81 -0.35 -3.35
C GLY A 607 -1.98 0.11 -2.50
N VAL A 608 -1.92 -0.19 -1.21
CA VAL A 608 -2.87 0.28 -0.19
C VAL A 608 -2.16 0.28 1.15
N THR A 609 -2.45 1.29 1.97
CA THR A 609 -1.97 1.35 3.35
C THR A 609 -3.09 0.93 4.30
N ILE A 610 -2.76 0.11 5.28
CA ILE A 610 -3.68 -0.26 6.35
C ILE A 610 -3.16 0.36 7.65
N TYR A 611 -4.03 1.08 8.33
CA TYR A 611 -3.78 1.66 9.63
C TYR A 611 -4.78 1.10 10.64
N ARG A 612 -4.29 0.35 11.62
CA ARG A 612 -5.09 -0.11 12.76
C ARG A 612 -4.91 0.87 13.92
N ASP A 613 -5.99 1.27 14.55
CA ASP A 613 -5.94 2.12 15.74
C ASP A 613 -5.06 1.46 16.82
N GLY A 614 -4.26 2.26 17.50
CA GLY A 614 -3.30 1.78 18.50
C GLY A 614 -2.00 1.19 17.96
N SER A 615 -1.85 0.96 16.63
CA SER A 615 -0.58 0.52 16.03
C SER A 615 0.48 1.61 15.97
N ARG A 616 0.04 2.87 15.88
CA ARG A 616 0.87 4.08 15.95
C ARG A 616 0.16 5.16 16.75
N PHE A 617 0.88 6.24 17.04
CA PHE A 617 0.27 7.41 17.66
C PHE A 617 -0.77 8.03 16.73
N PRO A 618 -2.03 8.23 17.20
CA PRO A 618 -3.07 8.83 16.37
C PRO A 618 -2.74 10.30 16.09
N ILE A 619 -2.84 10.68 14.81
CA ILE A 619 -2.73 12.07 14.37
C ILE A 619 -4.04 12.83 14.65
N LEU A 620 -5.16 12.11 14.63
CA LEU A 620 -6.50 12.61 14.91
C LEU A 620 -7.19 11.66 15.89
N SER A 621 -7.91 12.17 16.88
CA SER A 621 -8.77 11.38 17.77
C SER A 621 -10.18 11.97 17.81
N THR A 622 -11.19 11.11 17.87
CA THR A 622 -12.61 11.50 17.93
C THR A 622 -13.12 11.78 19.35
N GLY A 623 -12.23 11.81 20.35
CA GLY A 623 -12.56 12.04 21.76
C GLY A 623 -12.54 10.77 22.60
N GLU A 624 -12.76 10.90 23.92
CA GLU A 624 -12.82 9.77 24.84
C GLU A 624 -13.99 8.86 24.47
N THR A 625 -13.71 7.70 23.88
CA THR A 625 -14.63 6.57 23.80
C THR A 625 -14.42 5.69 25.00
N GLU A 626 -15.48 5.07 25.52
CA GLU A 626 -15.35 4.00 26.53
C GLU A 626 -14.36 2.95 26.00
N SER A 627 -13.44 2.50 26.87
CA SER A 627 -12.45 1.48 26.49
C SER A 627 -13.16 0.19 26.07
N THR A 628 -12.80 -0.33 24.92
CA THR A 628 -13.33 -1.61 24.44
C THR A 628 -12.85 -2.76 25.34
N PRO A 629 -13.56 -3.91 25.40
CA PRO A 629 -13.08 -5.10 26.13
C PRO A 629 -11.68 -5.53 25.69
N PHE A 630 -11.34 -5.36 24.40
CA PHE A 630 -9.99 -5.61 23.90
C PHE A 630 -8.96 -4.67 24.54
N GLN A 631 -9.23 -3.38 24.59
CA GLN A 631 -8.32 -2.39 25.19
C GLN A 631 -8.05 -2.63 26.67
N THR A 632 -9.02 -3.17 27.40
CA THR A 632 -8.86 -3.50 28.83
C THR A 632 -8.12 -4.81 29.07
N GLN A 633 -8.10 -5.74 28.11
CA GLN A 633 -7.58 -7.10 28.29
C GLN A 633 -6.31 -7.40 27.44
N LYS A 634 -6.00 -6.57 26.45
CA LYS A 634 -4.86 -6.79 25.54
C LYS A 634 -3.51 -6.92 26.26
N ASP A 635 -3.33 -6.21 27.37
CA ASP A 635 -2.10 -6.21 28.17
C ASP A 635 -2.08 -7.32 29.24
N ASN A 636 -3.18 -8.05 29.44
CA ASN A 636 -3.26 -9.17 30.37
C ASN A 636 -2.34 -10.30 29.89
N LYS A 637 -1.81 -11.05 30.86
CA LYS A 637 -0.91 -12.16 30.60
C LYS A 637 -1.67 -13.49 30.62
N TYR A 638 -1.41 -14.28 29.61
CA TYR A 638 -1.95 -15.61 29.40
C TYR A 638 -0.82 -16.61 29.23
N SER A 639 -0.99 -17.83 29.74
CA SER A 639 -0.05 -18.91 29.51
C SER A 639 -0.53 -19.76 28.34
N ILE A 640 0.33 -19.91 27.32
CA ILE A 640 0.07 -20.78 26.18
C ILE A 640 1.05 -21.95 26.22
N VAL A 641 0.60 -23.15 25.81
CA VAL A 641 1.43 -24.33 25.65
C VAL A 641 1.87 -24.40 24.18
N GLN A 642 3.16 -24.38 23.93
CA GLN A 642 3.72 -24.49 22.57
C GLN A 642 3.71 -25.96 22.09
N GLU A 643 3.91 -26.19 20.79
CA GLU A 643 3.94 -27.56 20.21
C GLU A 643 5.00 -28.47 20.85
N ASP A 644 6.07 -27.90 21.40
CA ASP A 644 7.13 -28.61 22.13
C ASP A 644 6.76 -28.94 23.58
N GLY A 645 5.58 -28.51 24.03
CA GLY A 645 5.07 -28.71 25.39
C GLY A 645 5.59 -27.68 26.40
N GLU A 646 6.35 -26.66 26.00
CA GLU A 646 6.77 -25.59 26.88
C GLU A 646 5.68 -24.54 27.09
N ASN A 647 5.53 -24.04 28.32
CA ASN A 647 4.64 -22.95 28.64
C ASN A 647 5.27 -21.60 28.34
N LYS A 648 4.60 -20.79 27.51
CA LYS A 648 5.02 -19.43 27.21
C LYS A 648 3.99 -18.44 27.72
N GLU A 649 4.46 -17.42 28.45
CA GLU A 649 3.62 -16.30 28.91
C GLU A 649 3.54 -15.25 27.79
N VAL A 650 2.33 -14.91 27.36
CA VAL A 650 2.03 -13.98 26.25
C VAL A 650 0.98 -12.96 26.67
N SER A 651 0.94 -11.81 25.98
CA SER A 651 -0.10 -10.80 26.16
C SER A 651 -1.36 -11.12 25.34
N GLY A 652 -2.50 -10.50 25.67
CA GLY A 652 -3.73 -10.70 24.94
C GLY A 652 -3.69 -10.23 23.48
N ASP A 653 -2.82 -9.30 23.15
CA ASP A 653 -2.58 -8.81 21.78
C ASP A 653 -1.52 -9.63 21.01
N GLU A 654 -0.92 -10.66 21.64
CA GLU A 654 0.03 -11.54 20.94
C GLU A 654 -0.69 -12.31 19.82
N ILE A 655 -0.06 -12.37 18.66
CA ILE A 655 -0.60 -13.06 17.49
C ILE A 655 -0.22 -14.53 17.56
N ILE A 656 -1.20 -15.39 17.38
CA ILE A 656 -1.05 -16.84 17.33
C ILE A 656 -1.58 -17.37 15.99
N LYS A 657 -1.00 -18.46 15.53
CA LYS A 657 -1.42 -19.15 14.30
C LYS A 657 -2.24 -20.38 14.66
N LEU A 658 -3.46 -20.45 14.12
CA LEU A 658 -4.35 -21.58 14.34
C LEU A 658 -3.98 -22.79 13.44
N PRO A 659 -4.49 -24.02 13.77
CA PRO A 659 -4.20 -25.20 12.96
C PRO A 659 -4.65 -25.10 11.49
N ASP A 660 -5.66 -24.28 11.19
CA ASP A 660 -6.12 -24.00 9.84
C ASP A 660 -5.23 -22.99 9.09
N GLY A 661 -4.20 -22.45 9.76
CA GLY A 661 -3.24 -21.50 9.24
C GLY A 661 -3.67 -20.03 9.33
N SER A 662 -4.84 -19.73 9.90
CA SER A 662 -5.31 -18.36 10.13
C SER A 662 -4.58 -17.69 11.29
N LEU A 663 -4.49 -16.36 11.28
CA LEU A 663 -3.88 -15.56 12.33
C LEU A 663 -4.96 -14.93 13.21
N THR A 664 -4.80 -15.05 14.53
CA THR A 664 -5.67 -14.40 15.51
C THR A 664 -4.85 -13.86 16.68
N THR A 665 -5.44 -13.03 17.53
CA THR A 665 -4.80 -12.68 18.82
C THR A 665 -5.25 -13.64 19.92
N VAL A 666 -4.46 -13.77 20.97
CA VAL A 666 -4.82 -14.58 22.16
C VAL A 666 -6.18 -14.13 22.73
N TYR A 667 -6.42 -12.83 22.82
CA TYR A 667 -7.71 -12.28 23.25
C TYR A 667 -8.87 -12.77 22.38
N HIS A 668 -8.79 -12.65 21.07
CA HIS A 668 -9.87 -13.07 20.18
C HIS A 668 -10.09 -14.58 20.19
N TYR A 669 -9.00 -15.35 20.28
CA TYR A 669 -9.11 -16.81 20.44
C TYR A 669 -9.90 -17.21 21.68
N LEU A 670 -9.57 -16.60 22.83
CA LEU A 670 -10.24 -16.88 24.09
C LEU A 670 -11.70 -16.39 24.08
N SER A 671 -11.97 -15.22 23.50
CA SER A 671 -13.32 -14.66 23.38
C SER A 671 -14.23 -15.56 22.54
N ASN A 672 -13.73 -16.03 21.39
CA ASN A 672 -14.51 -16.87 20.48
C ASN A 672 -14.80 -18.27 21.06
N ASN A 673 -13.91 -18.81 21.89
CA ASN A 673 -14.08 -20.13 22.52
C ASN A 673 -14.87 -20.09 23.83
N ASN A 674 -15.52 -18.96 24.17
CA ASN A 674 -16.30 -18.78 25.42
C ASN A 674 -15.48 -18.97 26.71
N THR A 675 -14.16 -18.91 26.66
CA THR A 675 -13.27 -19.18 27.81
C THR A 675 -13.29 -18.03 28.82
N PHE A 676 -13.73 -16.82 28.41
CA PHE A 676 -13.90 -15.64 29.29
C PHE A 676 -15.15 -15.67 30.18
N LYS A 677 -16.03 -16.66 30.06
CA LYS A 677 -17.26 -16.77 30.89
C LYS A 677 -17.01 -17.40 32.27
N LYS A 678 -15.82 -17.90 32.55
CA LYS A 678 -15.41 -18.33 33.90
C LYS A 678 -14.59 -17.23 34.54
N ASP A 679 -14.84 -17.01 35.82
CA ASP A 679 -14.25 -15.96 36.65
C ASP A 679 -12.74 -15.76 36.38
N ILE A 680 -12.34 -14.50 36.15
CA ILE A 680 -10.98 -14.07 35.78
C ILE A 680 -9.89 -14.57 36.76
N GLU A 681 -10.25 -14.93 37.98
CA GLU A 681 -9.31 -15.47 38.99
C GLU A 681 -8.96 -16.95 38.76
N GLU A 682 -9.82 -17.76 38.13
CA GLU A 682 -9.54 -19.19 37.88
C GLU A 682 -8.82 -19.46 36.55
N THR A 683 -8.89 -18.56 35.58
CA THR A 683 -8.24 -18.72 34.24
C THR A 683 -6.72 -18.45 34.24
N LYS A 684 -6.18 -18.00 35.35
CA LYS A 684 -4.70 -17.79 35.47
C LYS A 684 -3.89 -19.10 35.46
N THR A 685 -4.55 -20.26 35.51
CA THR A 685 -3.88 -21.57 35.64
C THR A 685 -4.19 -22.59 34.56
N GLU A 686 -5.11 -22.34 33.62
CA GLU A 686 -5.36 -23.26 32.52
C GLU A 686 -4.51 -22.87 31.27
N GLY A 687 -3.57 -23.75 30.92
CA GLY A 687 -2.77 -23.61 29.70
C GLY A 687 -3.61 -23.78 28.45
N ILE A 688 -3.42 -22.92 27.48
CA ILE A 688 -4.00 -23.02 26.15
C ILE A 688 -3.06 -23.89 25.31
N THR A 689 -3.56 -25.02 24.79
CA THR A 689 -2.83 -25.84 23.82
C THR A 689 -3.19 -25.32 22.42
N ILE A 690 -2.21 -24.80 21.68
CA ILE A 690 -2.35 -24.27 20.32
C ILE A 690 -1.53 -25.13 19.38
#